data_3f95941dd0208b0405e5270324ecbdd6
#
_entry.id   3f95941dd0208b0405e5270324ecbdd6
#
_cell.length_a   1.000
_cell.length_b   1.000
_cell.length_c   1.000
_cell.angle_alpha   90.00
_cell.angle_beta   90.00
_cell.angle_gamma   90.00
#
_symmetry.space_group_name_H-M   'P 1'
#
loop_
_entity.id
_entity.type
_entity.pdbx_description
1 polymer ?
#
loop_
_entity_poly.entity_id
_entity_poly.type
_entity_poly.pdbx_seq_one_letter_code
_entity_poly.pdbx_strand_id
1 'polypeptide(L)'
;MKIDLHCHTKKTKKSDGINRNVDVVTFSKYMKDLDIKIVAITNHNLFDKKQYEEFSESVKDYTMVWPGIELDINQQPEKNGHMIVICDPNQYKEFDEIINKGIDDVENYSITLKELWEKTKKINCIYIAHYYRKKPEIKEKELINFKNCGIEDYRIFKEPSNYRTLGVFATFNNNVIIGTDVQDWNKYKECNFSELKLPVDSFEQFLLLSKKESTIINTLLNKKGKEKFPLKPHSSVTIEIELYKDINVIFGDKGTGKTEMLKSLEQYMKNNNYNVITYYGNEKDSEFDNIIKIDTYSVDDSGIYVENLKPYFTFISDWKDINPTNLEDYIEWYQTKDNNKNKQSLNICKLFGDQTYSDKKYKEYALRYSKILEMVKFFNLYDYSDLIGSEEFNKFKEIIASMESFERKNKEDEWVEQESKILSNKTIDEVKKISTQYAQSKSVPSEAGIFKFINNRIELKKSLEKIIKALNNNDVIKKDYLGNLAEKGNIYKYTRFKYLDSNGEKSKADEYKTGTIQNLRNYKNLLANALDNIYTDKLIECIKEIQEFDFKVIDGKEFIGVSKFVGDENGNIYKPSQGEKSMLLLNMRLNSESDNYILDEPELSLGNQYISDVIVPHLINIANANKRIVIATHNANIAVRTLPYLSIFRKHNNGVYNTYLGNPFTNKLIENLDKSELDWKEESLNILEGGEEAFGERSYIYDAGTR
;
A
#
# COMPACT_ATOMS: atom_id res chain seq x y z
N MET A 1 29.44 4.70 5.21
CA MET A 1 30.65 5.21 4.55
C MET A 1 30.70 6.72 4.75
N LYS A 2 31.73 7.24 5.45
CA LYS A 2 31.86 8.68 5.71
C LYS A 2 32.39 9.42 4.48
N ILE A 3 31.80 10.57 4.20
CA ILE A 3 32.18 11.43 3.08
C ILE A 3 32.20 12.90 3.47
N ASP A 4 33.03 13.69 2.78
CA ASP A 4 33.07 15.15 2.88
C ASP A 4 33.16 15.77 1.46
N LEU A 5 32.05 16.23 0.93
CA LEU A 5 31.97 16.78 -0.42
C LEU A 5 32.02 18.31 -0.47
N HIS A 6 32.34 18.95 0.67
CA HIS A 6 32.60 20.38 0.74
C HIS A 6 33.77 20.65 1.69
N CYS A 7 34.97 20.50 1.17
CA CYS A 7 36.20 20.61 1.95
C CYS A 7 37.16 21.60 1.31
N HIS A 8 37.59 22.61 2.07
CA HIS A 8 38.58 23.58 1.63
C HIS A 8 39.95 23.22 2.18
N THR A 9 40.95 23.19 1.30
CA THR A 9 42.34 22.86 1.64
C THR A 9 43.25 24.07 1.48
N LYS A 10 42.76 25.16 0.90
CA LYS A 10 43.54 26.36 0.60
C LYS A 10 42.69 27.60 0.79
N LYS A 11 43.30 28.63 1.40
CA LYS A 11 42.72 29.96 1.44
C LYS A 11 42.93 30.62 0.08
N THR A 12 41.83 30.96 -0.59
CA THR A 12 41.83 31.58 -1.93
C THR A 12 41.26 32.99 -1.93
N LYS A 13 40.35 33.32 -0.98
CA LYS A 13 39.76 34.65 -0.81
C LYS A 13 40.19 35.30 0.52
N LYS A 14 40.14 36.63 0.57
CA LYS A 14 40.43 37.39 1.81
C LYS A 14 39.47 37.04 2.94
N SER A 15 38.23 36.76 2.60
CA SER A 15 37.17 36.36 3.54
C SER A 15 37.33 34.96 4.11
N ASP A 16 38.19 34.13 3.55
CA ASP A 16 38.41 32.75 3.99
C ASP A 16 39.08 32.73 5.38
N GLY A 17 38.78 31.67 6.13
CA GLY A 17 39.34 31.43 7.46
C GLY A 17 40.88 31.45 7.46
N ILE A 18 41.52 31.95 8.52
CA ILE A 18 42.96 32.10 8.62
C ILE A 18 43.66 30.73 8.56
N ASN A 19 43.07 29.69 9.19
CA ASN A 19 43.62 28.36 9.31
C ASN A 19 43.04 27.37 8.24
N ARG A 20 42.65 27.91 7.09
CA ARG A 20 42.06 27.10 6.01
C ARG A 20 43.11 26.33 5.19
N ASN A 21 44.34 26.78 5.22
CA ASN A 21 45.43 26.06 4.57
C ASN A 21 45.82 24.81 5.35
N VAL A 22 45.96 23.69 4.64
CA VAL A 22 46.42 22.44 5.21
C VAL A 22 47.58 21.88 4.39
N ASP A 23 48.56 21.28 5.03
CA ASP A 23 49.62 20.52 4.37
C ASP A 23 49.19 19.07 4.13
N VAL A 24 49.87 18.41 3.20
CA VAL A 24 49.57 17.03 2.76
C VAL A 24 49.63 16.04 3.93
N VAL A 25 50.58 16.20 4.86
CA VAL A 25 50.80 15.26 5.98
C VAL A 25 49.63 15.35 6.95
N THR A 26 49.20 16.58 7.28
CA THR A 26 48.06 16.84 8.16
C THR A 26 46.78 16.33 7.53
N PHE A 27 46.56 16.63 6.24
CA PHE A 27 45.41 16.14 5.48
C PHE A 27 45.34 14.61 5.50
N SER A 28 46.43 13.95 5.11
CA SER A 28 46.52 12.50 5.05
C SER A 28 46.22 11.84 6.41
N LYS A 29 46.77 12.43 7.49
CA LYS A 29 46.49 11.98 8.86
C LYS A 29 44.99 12.08 9.22
N TYR A 30 44.34 13.20 8.92
CA TYR A 30 42.91 13.35 9.23
C TYR A 30 42.03 12.40 8.41
N MET A 31 42.30 12.21 7.12
CA MET A 31 41.55 11.28 6.30
C MET A 31 41.62 9.85 6.89
N LYS A 32 42.80 9.43 7.33
CA LYS A 32 43.02 8.10 7.93
C LYS A 32 42.36 7.99 9.32
N ASP A 33 42.64 8.95 10.22
CA ASP A 33 42.21 8.92 11.63
C ASP A 33 40.65 8.93 11.72
N LEU A 34 39.98 9.65 10.83
CA LEU A 34 38.52 9.82 10.83
C LEU A 34 37.79 8.82 9.93
N ASP A 35 38.54 7.99 9.21
CA ASP A 35 38.04 6.99 8.26
C ASP A 35 37.13 7.62 7.18
N ILE A 36 37.59 8.75 6.60
CA ILE A 36 36.89 9.41 5.51
C ILE A 36 37.21 8.69 4.21
N LYS A 37 36.20 8.20 3.51
CA LYS A 37 36.38 7.40 2.30
C LYS A 37 36.31 8.21 1.00
N ILE A 38 35.58 9.31 1.01
CA ILE A 38 35.50 10.24 -0.12
C ILE A 38 35.62 11.66 0.43
N VAL A 39 36.50 12.43 -0.19
CA VAL A 39 36.61 13.87 0.07
C VAL A 39 36.70 14.63 -1.27
N ALA A 40 35.95 15.72 -1.41
CA ALA A 40 36.09 16.61 -2.54
C ALA A 40 36.81 17.90 -2.13
N ILE A 41 37.88 18.24 -2.85
CA ILE A 41 38.58 19.50 -2.64
C ILE A 41 37.83 20.59 -3.42
N THR A 42 37.25 21.57 -2.69
CA THR A 42 36.31 22.54 -3.25
C THR A 42 36.69 23.99 -2.86
N ASN A 43 37.94 24.40 -3.14
CA ASN A 43 38.39 25.75 -2.83
C ASN A 43 37.57 26.82 -3.59
N HIS A 44 37.43 28.01 -3.02
CA HIS A 44 36.65 29.10 -3.63
C HIS A 44 37.25 29.57 -4.94
N ASN A 45 36.48 29.55 -6.00
CA ASN A 45 36.80 30.07 -7.34
C ASN A 45 38.15 29.61 -7.92
N LEU A 46 38.73 28.51 -7.40
CA LEU A 46 40.02 27.99 -7.83
C LEU A 46 40.04 26.46 -7.74
N PHE A 47 40.24 25.78 -8.85
CA PHE A 47 40.68 24.38 -8.85
C PHE A 47 42.21 24.35 -9.02
N ASP A 48 42.91 23.96 -7.98
CA ASP A 48 44.39 23.83 -7.99
C ASP A 48 44.77 22.37 -8.33
N LYS A 49 45.06 22.12 -9.60
CA LYS A 49 45.38 20.80 -10.13
C LYS A 49 46.59 20.15 -9.43
N LYS A 50 47.65 20.95 -9.16
CA LYS A 50 48.87 20.44 -8.49
C LYS A 50 48.54 20.00 -7.08
N GLN A 51 47.80 20.80 -6.33
CA GLN A 51 47.35 20.44 -5.02
C GLN A 51 46.46 19.19 -5.04
N TYR A 52 45.53 19.10 -5.97
CA TYR A 52 44.67 17.93 -6.14
C TYR A 52 45.49 16.65 -6.37
N GLU A 53 46.44 16.67 -7.32
CA GLU A 53 47.30 15.52 -7.63
C GLU A 53 48.13 15.09 -6.42
N GLU A 54 48.73 16.02 -5.69
CA GLU A 54 49.53 15.77 -4.49
C GLU A 54 48.71 15.16 -3.35
N PHE A 55 47.53 15.72 -3.07
CA PHE A 55 46.61 15.26 -2.02
C PHE A 55 46.04 13.89 -2.38
N SER A 56 45.62 13.72 -3.62
CA SER A 56 45.06 12.45 -4.11
C SER A 56 46.06 11.30 -3.99
N GLU A 57 47.30 11.50 -4.41
CA GLU A 57 48.37 10.48 -4.33
C GLU A 57 48.68 10.13 -2.89
N SER A 58 48.65 11.09 -1.96
CA SER A 58 48.99 10.87 -0.55
C SER A 58 48.05 9.96 0.21
N VAL A 59 46.81 9.82 -0.25
CA VAL A 59 45.72 9.07 0.45
C VAL A 59 45.08 7.98 -0.41
N LYS A 60 45.60 7.69 -1.60
CA LYS A 60 45.03 6.79 -2.62
C LYS A 60 44.63 5.40 -2.10
N ASP A 61 45.35 4.89 -1.07
CA ASP A 61 45.12 3.55 -0.55
C ASP A 61 43.89 3.43 0.36
N TYR A 62 43.30 4.55 0.84
CA TYR A 62 42.21 4.52 1.82
C TYR A 62 41.16 5.61 1.68
N THR A 63 41.40 6.66 0.87
CA THR A 63 40.47 7.75 0.63
C THR A 63 40.48 8.14 -0.85
N MET A 64 39.29 8.24 -1.46
CA MET A 64 39.10 8.80 -2.81
C MET A 64 39.02 10.31 -2.71
N VAL A 65 39.93 11.02 -3.41
CA VAL A 65 39.88 12.49 -3.51
C VAL A 65 39.20 12.86 -4.84
N TRP A 66 38.17 13.65 -4.76
CA TRP A 66 37.45 14.13 -5.96
C TRP A 66 37.80 15.58 -6.29
N PRO A 67 38.01 15.90 -7.58
CA PRO A 67 38.30 17.26 -8.03
C PRO A 67 37.04 18.10 -7.98
N GLY A 68 37.11 19.25 -7.34
CA GLY A 68 35.95 20.13 -7.20
C GLY A 68 36.35 21.60 -7.06
N ILE A 69 35.35 22.45 -7.08
CA ILE A 69 35.47 23.91 -6.89
C ILE A 69 34.17 24.43 -6.28
N GLU A 70 34.27 25.43 -5.41
CA GLU A 70 33.12 26.22 -4.99
C GLU A 70 33.10 27.54 -5.77
N LEU A 71 32.04 27.79 -6.52
CA LEU A 71 31.88 28.94 -7.40
C LEU A 71 30.86 29.93 -6.84
N ASP A 72 31.19 31.22 -6.95
CA ASP A 72 30.22 32.28 -6.76
C ASP A 72 29.26 32.34 -7.96
N ILE A 73 27.98 32.24 -7.67
CA ILE A 73 26.93 32.26 -8.69
C ILE A 73 26.22 33.62 -8.69
N ASN A 74 26.24 34.27 -9.82
CA ASN A 74 25.53 35.55 -10.03
C ASN A 74 24.02 35.28 -10.19
N GLN A 75 23.21 35.79 -9.26
CA GLN A 75 21.74 35.69 -9.25
C GLN A 75 21.13 37.09 -9.36
N GLN A 76 21.01 37.63 -10.53
CA GLN A 76 20.40 38.96 -10.76
C GLN A 76 18.87 38.90 -10.51
N PRO A 77 18.26 39.87 -9.79
CA PRO A 77 18.82 41.07 -9.12
C PRO A 77 19.31 40.80 -7.68
N GLU A 78 19.35 39.57 -7.24
CA GLU A 78 19.70 39.18 -5.88
C GLU A 78 21.22 39.03 -5.66
N LYS A 79 21.64 38.83 -4.40
CA LYS A 79 23.05 38.61 -4.05
C LYS A 79 23.55 37.26 -4.59
N ASN A 80 24.87 37.16 -4.78
CA ASN A 80 25.51 35.93 -5.22
C ASN A 80 25.15 34.74 -4.32
N GLY A 81 24.98 33.54 -4.95
CA GLY A 81 24.89 32.27 -4.29
C GLY A 81 26.18 31.46 -4.44
N HIS A 82 26.31 30.31 -3.74
CA HIS A 82 27.45 29.42 -3.96
C HIS A 82 26.98 28.07 -4.55
N MET A 83 27.72 27.57 -5.50
CA MET A 83 27.56 26.24 -6.12
C MET A 83 28.88 25.49 -6.09
N ILE A 84 28.88 24.34 -5.45
CA ILE A 84 30.01 23.42 -5.52
C ILE A 84 29.83 22.57 -6.75
N VAL A 85 30.88 22.42 -7.53
CA VAL A 85 30.95 21.56 -8.71
C VAL A 85 32.03 20.53 -8.46
N ILE A 86 31.67 19.24 -8.54
CA ILE A 86 32.61 18.14 -8.36
C ILE A 86 32.59 17.30 -9.62
N CYS A 87 33.76 17.03 -10.17
CA CYS A 87 33.93 16.28 -11.41
C CYS A 87 34.40 14.85 -11.14
N ASP A 88 34.13 13.97 -12.09
CA ASP A 88 34.70 12.63 -12.11
C ASP A 88 36.24 12.72 -12.06
N PRO A 89 36.90 12.01 -11.12
CA PRO A 89 38.35 11.96 -11.01
C PRO A 89 39.06 11.57 -12.32
N ASN A 90 38.43 10.76 -13.16
CA ASN A 90 38.99 10.37 -14.45
C ASN A 90 39.08 11.53 -15.46
N GLN A 91 38.31 12.61 -15.23
CA GLN A 91 38.22 13.78 -16.10
C GLN A 91 38.82 15.06 -15.47
N TYR A 92 39.65 14.95 -14.44
CA TYR A 92 40.17 16.10 -13.70
C TYR A 92 41.03 17.05 -14.57
N LYS A 93 41.69 16.52 -15.63
CA LYS A 93 42.47 17.34 -16.55
C LYS A 93 41.61 18.24 -17.42
N GLU A 94 40.55 17.66 -17.99
CA GLU A 94 39.54 18.40 -18.77
C GLU A 94 38.81 19.40 -17.87
N PHE A 95 38.54 19.00 -16.61
CA PHE A 95 37.92 19.88 -15.63
C PHE A 95 38.79 21.10 -15.34
N ASP A 96 40.10 20.94 -15.15
CA ASP A 96 41.06 22.03 -14.94
C ASP A 96 41.03 23.03 -16.10
N GLU A 97 41.11 22.52 -17.35
CA GLU A 97 41.11 23.35 -18.56
C GLU A 97 39.81 24.16 -18.75
N ILE A 98 38.68 23.59 -18.38
CA ILE A 98 37.37 24.17 -18.59
C ILE A 98 36.98 25.12 -17.45
N ILE A 99 37.17 24.67 -16.18
CA ILE A 99 36.61 25.39 -15.04
C ILE A 99 37.39 26.63 -14.70
N ASN A 100 38.72 26.59 -14.77
CA ASN A 100 39.61 27.73 -14.48
C ASN A 100 39.66 28.76 -15.61
N LYS A 101 39.17 28.43 -16.81
CA LYS A 101 39.17 29.34 -17.95
C LYS A 101 38.31 30.57 -17.67
N GLY A 102 38.95 31.77 -17.71
CA GLY A 102 38.30 33.06 -17.47
C GLY A 102 38.22 33.46 -16.01
N ILE A 103 38.92 32.74 -15.11
CA ILE A 103 39.09 33.16 -13.72
C ILE A 103 40.41 33.92 -13.59
N ASP A 104 40.38 35.20 -13.90
CA ASP A 104 41.55 36.07 -13.84
C ASP A 104 41.71 36.68 -12.41
N ASP A 105 40.60 36.90 -11.72
CA ASP A 105 40.54 37.41 -10.35
C ASP A 105 39.63 36.50 -9.48
N VAL A 106 40.26 35.66 -8.67
CA VAL A 106 39.55 34.69 -7.78
C VAL A 106 38.63 35.40 -6.77
N GLU A 107 38.99 36.60 -6.33
CA GLU A 107 38.23 37.35 -5.31
C GLU A 107 36.87 37.85 -5.87
N ASN A 108 36.82 38.30 -7.12
CA ASN A 108 35.64 38.93 -7.72
C ASN A 108 34.96 38.09 -8.81
N TYR A 109 35.45 36.89 -9.08
CA TYR A 109 34.86 36.02 -10.09
C TYR A 109 33.45 35.56 -9.70
N SER A 110 32.53 35.63 -10.60
CA SER A 110 31.21 35.02 -10.50
C SER A 110 30.71 34.57 -11.87
N ILE A 111 29.86 33.54 -11.90
CA ILE A 111 29.33 32.96 -13.12
C ILE A 111 27.82 32.70 -12.95
N THR A 112 27.06 32.75 -14.05
CA THR A 112 25.65 32.34 -14.01
C THR A 112 25.52 30.81 -14.08
N LEU A 113 24.41 30.28 -13.56
CA LEU A 113 24.15 28.82 -13.63
C LEU A 113 24.09 28.31 -15.08
N LYS A 114 23.59 29.12 -16.01
CA LYS A 114 23.54 28.78 -17.43
C LYS A 114 24.94 28.67 -18.04
N GLU A 115 25.79 29.64 -17.76
CA GLU A 115 27.20 29.61 -18.24
C GLU A 115 27.97 28.46 -17.60
N LEU A 116 27.72 28.16 -16.35
CA LEU A 116 28.30 27.01 -15.66
C LEU A 116 27.92 25.71 -16.39
N TRP A 117 26.63 25.52 -16.70
CA TRP A 117 26.20 24.35 -17.46
C TRP A 117 26.86 24.26 -18.83
N GLU A 118 26.90 25.35 -19.58
CA GLU A 118 27.56 25.36 -20.89
C GLU A 118 29.03 24.96 -20.82
N LYS A 119 29.74 25.35 -19.75
CA LYS A 119 31.13 24.91 -19.51
C LYS A 119 31.21 23.41 -19.18
N THR A 120 30.34 22.89 -18.34
CA THR A 120 30.50 21.56 -17.70
C THR A 120 29.70 20.45 -18.37
N LYS A 121 28.78 20.74 -19.29
CA LYS A 121 27.88 19.73 -19.92
C LYS A 121 28.58 18.58 -20.65
N LYS A 122 29.87 18.71 -20.97
CA LYS A 122 30.66 17.69 -21.67
C LYS A 122 31.47 16.81 -20.75
N ILE A 123 31.51 17.13 -19.46
CA ILE A 123 32.25 16.39 -18.44
C ILE A 123 31.27 15.88 -17.36
N ASN A 124 31.66 14.80 -16.72
CA ASN A 124 30.80 14.13 -15.74
C ASN A 124 30.86 14.82 -14.37
N CYS A 125 29.87 15.67 -14.06
CA CYS A 125 29.85 16.47 -12.83
C CYS A 125 28.59 16.25 -11.99
N ILE A 126 28.73 16.56 -10.69
CA ILE A 126 27.62 16.80 -9.75
C ILE A 126 27.69 18.25 -9.25
N TYR A 127 26.54 18.75 -8.80
CA TYR A 127 26.36 20.13 -8.37
C TYR A 127 25.73 20.17 -6.99
N ILE A 128 26.36 20.87 -6.03
CA ILE A 128 25.84 21.01 -4.66
C ILE A 128 25.59 22.51 -4.41
N ALA A 129 24.33 22.87 -4.28
CA ALA A 129 23.90 24.25 -4.08
C ALA A 129 23.82 24.60 -2.60
N HIS A 130 24.41 25.69 -2.17
CA HIS A 130 24.09 26.27 -0.88
C HIS A 130 22.59 26.59 -0.83
N TYR A 131 21.90 26.05 0.14
CA TYR A 131 20.45 26.07 0.17
C TYR A 131 19.92 26.28 1.58
N TYR A 132 18.75 26.86 1.70
CA TYR A 132 18.01 27.06 2.94
C TYR A 132 18.88 27.46 4.14
N ARG A 133 19.11 28.79 4.29
CA ARG A 133 19.90 29.43 5.35
C ARG A 133 21.42 29.18 5.31
N LYS A 134 21.94 28.35 4.44
CA LYS A 134 23.38 28.30 4.17
C LYS A 134 23.73 29.43 3.21
N LYS A 135 24.40 30.47 3.72
CA LYS A 135 24.69 31.69 2.97
C LYS A 135 26.10 31.66 2.39
N PRO A 136 26.26 32.21 1.16
CA PRO A 136 25.25 32.75 0.24
C PRO A 136 24.41 31.63 -0.42
N GLU A 137 23.08 31.73 -0.34
CA GLU A 137 22.19 30.66 -0.81
C GLU A 137 21.74 30.83 -2.26
N ILE A 138 21.53 29.73 -2.97
CA ILE A 138 20.87 29.68 -4.27
C ILE A 138 19.37 29.48 -4.07
N LYS A 139 18.57 30.29 -4.74
CA LYS A 139 17.11 30.25 -4.65
C LYS A 139 16.53 29.05 -5.42
N GLU A 140 15.41 28.52 -4.92
CA GLU A 140 14.72 27.38 -5.59
C GLU A 140 14.38 27.68 -7.05
N LYS A 141 13.95 28.89 -7.35
CA LYS A 141 13.66 29.32 -8.73
C LYS A 141 14.87 29.17 -9.65
N GLU A 142 16.07 29.52 -9.18
CA GLU A 142 17.30 29.41 -9.96
C GLU A 142 17.70 27.92 -10.14
N LEU A 143 17.48 27.09 -9.12
CA LEU A 143 17.70 25.65 -9.26
C LEU A 143 16.74 25.00 -10.27
N ILE A 144 15.48 25.44 -10.28
CA ILE A 144 14.51 24.98 -11.31
C ILE A 144 14.98 25.40 -12.71
N ASN A 145 15.43 26.65 -12.87
CA ASN A 145 15.98 27.14 -14.14
C ASN A 145 17.21 26.31 -14.55
N PHE A 146 18.07 25.96 -13.61
CA PHE A 146 19.26 25.15 -13.85
C PHE A 146 18.88 23.72 -14.32
N LYS A 147 17.91 23.10 -13.69
CA LYS A 147 17.34 21.81 -14.14
C LYS A 147 16.79 21.88 -15.56
N ASN A 148 16.10 22.95 -15.90
CA ASN A 148 15.54 23.16 -17.25
C ASN A 148 16.61 23.30 -18.35
N CYS A 149 17.89 23.47 -18.01
CA CYS A 149 18.99 23.39 -18.96
C CYS A 149 19.29 21.94 -19.45
N GLY A 150 18.64 20.92 -18.87
CA GLY A 150 18.78 19.53 -19.26
C GLY A 150 19.65 18.69 -18.30
N ILE A 151 19.86 19.17 -17.07
CA ILE A 151 20.62 18.44 -16.04
C ILE A 151 19.70 17.46 -15.33
N GLU A 152 20.15 16.24 -15.17
CA GLU A 152 19.44 15.18 -14.48
C GLU A 152 19.33 15.47 -12.98
N ASP A 153 18.15 15.33 -12.41
CA ASP A 153 17.85 15.67 -11.01
C ASP A 153 18.79 15.00 -9.99
N TYR A 154 19.19 13.77 -10.26
CA TYR A 154 20.08 13.01 -9.37
C TYR A 154 21.52 13.54 -9.32
N ARG A 155 21.87 14.53 -10.17
CA ARG A 155 23.16 15.22 -10.16
C ARG A 155 23.16 16.50 -9.36
N ILE A 156 21.99 16.97 -8.91
CA ILE A 156 21.85 18.24 -8.17
C ILE A 156 21.51 17.92 -6.71
N PHE A 157 22.37 18.41 -5.82
CA PHE A 157 22.24 18.29 -4.39
C PHE A 157 21.97 19.64 -3.75
N LYS A 158 21.27 19.64 -2.61
CA LYS A 158 21.01 20.82 -1.80
C LYS A 158 21.79 20.71 -0.50
N GLU A 159 22.57 21.72 -0.16
CA GLU A 159 23.33 21.78 1.08
C GLU A 159 22.70 22.78 2.07
N PRO A 160 21.93 22.28 3.06
CA PRO A 160 21.34 23.15 4.08
C PRO A 160 22.38 23.52 5.17
N SER A 161 22.05 24.52 6.00
CA SER A 161 22.94 25.08 7.01
C SER A 161 23.31 24.11 8.16
N ASN A 162 22.56 23.05 8.39
CA ASN A 162 22.79 22.12 9.50
C ASN A 162 22.10 20.76 9.32
N TYR A 163 22.55 19.75 10.06
CA TYR A 163 22.08 18.36 10.00
C TYR A 163 20.62 18.16 10.42
N ARG A 164 20.06 19.03 11.28
CA ARG A 164 18.63 19.00 11.62
C ARG A 164 17.77 19.30 10.39
N THR A 165 18.17 20.34 9.66
CA THR A 165 17.50 20.73 8.40
C THR A 165 17.70 19.67 7.32
N LEU A 166 18.88 19.05 7.22
CA LEU A 166 19.13 17.92 6.35
C LEU A 166 18.14 16.78 6.62
N GLY A 167 17.98 16.40 7.89
CA GLY A 167 17.04 15.35 8.29
C GLY A 167 15.60 15.62 7.84
N VAL A 168 15.15 16.88 7.99
CA VAL A 168 13.81 17.30 7.52
C VAL A 168 13.71 17.21 6.00
N PHE A 169 14.66 17.74 5.25
CA PHE A 169 14.61 17.69 3.79
C PHE A 169 14.72 16.28 3.24
N ALA A 170 15.47 15.41 3.89
CA ALA A 170 15.58 14.00 3.53
C ALA A 170 14.22 13.26 3.59
N THR A 171 13.34 13.62 4.55
CA THR A 171 11.99 13.02 4.64
C THR A 171 11.05 13.46 3.53
N PHE A 172 11.36 14.58 2.85
CA PHE A 172 10.60 15.08 1.70
C PHE A 172 11.24 14.74 0.35
N ASN A 173 12.03 13.67 0.30
CA ASN A 173 12.67 13.17 -0.92
C ASN A 173 13.52 14.23 -1.65
N ASN A 174 14.19 15.11 -0.92
CA ASN A 174 15.16 16.02 -1.48
C ASN A 174 16.55 15.38 -1.47
N ASN A 175 17.28 15.54 -2.57
CA ASN A 175 18.67 15.11 -2.67
C ASN A 175 19.54 16.11 -1.89
N VAL A 176 19.86 15.76 -0.64
CA VAL A 176 20.54 16.63 0.31
C VAL A 176 21.86 16.03 0.78
N ILE A 177 22.85 16.91 0.98
CA ILE A 177 24.17 16.55 1.51
C ILE A 177 24.71 17.72 2.32
N ILE A 178 25.56 17.45 3.30
CA ILE A 178 26.31 18.48 4.02
C ILE A 178 27.78 18.05 4.05
N GLY A 179 28.65 18.95 3.62
CA GLY A 179 30.08 18.84 3.84
C GLY A 179 30.55 19.66 5.04
N THR A 180 31.82 19.62 5.35
CA THR A 180 32.35 20.30 6.54
C THR A 180 32.50 21.79 6.36
N ASP A 181 32.69 22.28 5.11
CA ASP A 181 32.98 23.69 4.80
C ASP A 181 34.07 24.23 5.77
N VAL A 182 35.14 23.47 5.90
CA VAL A 182 36.17 23.67 6.94
C VAL A 182 36.81 25.05 6.85
N GLN A 183 36.72 25.78 7.97
CA GLN A 183 37.32 27.12 8.13
C GLN A 183 38.63 27.08 8.92
N ASP A 184 38.82 26.05 9.75
CA ASP A 184 39.97 25.84 10.62
C ASP A 184 40.27 24.35 10.72
N TRP A 185 41.39 23.93 10.12
CA TRP A 185 41.81 22.52 10.12
C TRP A 185 42.12 21.98 11.50
N ASN A 186 42.45 22.83 12.47
CA ASN A 186 42.67 22.36 13.86
C ASN A 186 41.37 21.81 14.50
N LYS A 187 40.21 22.23 13.97
CA LYS A 187 38.88 21.79 14.42
C LYS A 187 38.26 20.72 13.52
N TYR A 188 38.93 20.26 12.49
CA TYR A 188 38.34 19.33 11.52
C TYR A 188 37.89 18.02 12.17
N LYS A 189 38.55 17.55 13.26
CA LYS A 189 38.10 16.37 14.03
C LYS A 189 36.77 16.54 14.74
N GLU A 190 36.36 17.75 15.01
CA GLU A 190 35.08 18.10 15.68
C GLU A 190 33.91 18.22 14.70
N CYS A 191 34.21 18.19 13.38
CA CYS A 191 33.19 18.30 12.35
C CYS A 191 32.31 17.04 12.29
N ASN A 192 31.05 17.24 11.92
CA ASN A 192 30.16 16.13 11.58
C ASN A 192 30.34 15.78 10.10
N PHE A 193 30.34 14.50 9.79
CA PHE A 193 30.49 14.00 8.43
C PHE A 193 29.19 13.34 7.95
N SER A 194 28.87 13.54 6.70
CA SER A 194 27.78 12.83 6.06
C SER A 194 28.12 11.36 5.87
N GLU A 195 27.15 10.48 6.02
CA GLU A 195 27.31 9.04 5.80
C GLU A 195 26.41 8.57 4.66
N LEU A 196 26.98 7.94 3.65
CA LEU A 196 26.23 7.32 2.57
C LEU A 196 25.42 6.12 3.07
N LYS A 197 24.26 5.89 2.49
CA LYS A 197 23.42 4.72 2.74
C LYS A 197 24.11 3.41 2.38
N LEU A 198 24.86 3.41 1.29
CA LEU A 198 25.69 2.30 0.83
C LEU A 198 27.10 2.79 0.51
N PRO A 199 28.13 1.94 0.67
CA PRO A 199 29.46 2.26 0.18
C PRO A 199 29.48 2.28 -1.35
N VAL A 200 30.35 3.12 -1.89
CA VAL A 200 30.65 3.21 -3.33
C VAL A 200 32.17 3.23 -3.53
N ASP A 201 32.65 2.70 -4.66
CA ASP A 201 34.08 2.61 -4.96
C ASP A 201 34.49 3.50 -6.15
N SER A 202 33.56 4.24 -6.75
CA SER A 202 33.84 5.17 -7.84
C SER A 202 32.82 6.31 -7.92
N PHE A 203 33.14 7.35 -8.70
CA PHE A 203 32.25 8.46 -8.99
C PHE A 203 30.99 7.98 -9.74
N GLU A 204 31.14 7.07 -10.69
CA GLU A 204 30.02 6.51 -11.44
C GLU A 204 29.05 5.73 -10.53
N GLN A 205 29.58 4.94 -9.57
CA GLN A 205 28.77 4.22 -8.62
C GLN A 205 28.05 5.14 -7.62
N PHE A 206 28.68 6.27 -7.26
CA PHE A 206 28.00 7.33 -6.52
C PHE A 206 26.81 7.89 -7.28
N LEU A 207 26.96 8.14 -8.59
CA LEU A 207 25.84 8.58 -9.45
C LEU A 207 24.74 7.52 -9.56
N LEU A 208 25.11 6.23 -9.62
CA LEU A 208 24.12 5.14 -9.58
C LEU A 208 23.33 5.15 -8.27
N LEU A 209 24.00 5.36 -7.13
CA LEU A 209 23.33 5.47 -5.84
C LEU A 209 22.39 6.68 -5.81
N SER A 210 22.84 7.84 -6.31
CA SER A 210 22.02 9.05 -6.39
C SER A 210 20.83 8.91 -7.33
N LYS A 211 20.94 8.11 -8.38
CA LYS A 211 19.84 7.79 -9.30
C LYS A 211 18.80 6.86 -8.64
N LYS A 212 19.26 5.93 -7.80
CA LYS A 212 18.36 5.01 -7.06
C LYS A 212 17.65 5.72 -5.91
N GLU A 213 18.36 6.49 -5.13
CA GLU A 213 17.89 7.06 -3.88
C GLU A 213 17.57 8.54 -4.04
N SER A 214 16.38 8.94 -3.62
CA SER A 214 16.02 10.36 -3.53
C SER A 214 16.87 11.14 -2.52
N THR A 215 17.48 10.43 -1.56
CA THR A 215 18.44 10.96 -0.59
C THR A 215 19.48 9.89 -0.28
N ILE A 216 20.73 10.14 -0.66
CA ILE A 216 21.84 9.16 -0.52
C ILE A 216 22.45 9.13 0.90
N ILE A 217 22.17 10.13 1.72
CA ILE A 217 22.72 10.26 3.08
C ILE A 217 21.84 9.54 4.10
N ASN A 218 22.47 8.78 4.99
CA ASN A 218 21.81 8.17 6.14
C ASN A 218 21.35 9.21 7.15
N THR A 219 20.07 9.15 7.51
CA THR A 219 19.52 9.85 8.66
C THR A 219 18.74 8.87 9.53
N LEU A 220 18.40 9.25 10.74
CA LEU A 220 17.59 8.40 11.63
C LEU A 220 16.23 8.01 11.01
N LEU A 221 15.68 8.85 10.14
CA LEU A 221 14.34 8.67 9.57
C LEU A 221 14.32 7.94 8.23
N ASN A 222 15.45 7.95 7.49
CA ASN A 222 15.52 7.35 6.15
C ASN A 222 16.51 6.20 6.02
N LYS A 223 17.08 5.73 7.14
CA LYS A 223 17.98 4.58 7.15
C LYS A 223 17.22 3.32 6.75
N LYS A 224 17.72 2.63 5.74
CA LYS A 224 17.17 1.31 5.37
C LYS A 224 17.44 0.30 6.47
N GLY A 225 16.36 -0.28 7.00
CA GLY A 225 16.47 -1.36 7.99
C GLY A 225 17.13 -2.58 7.39
N LYS A 226 17.97 -3.26 8.19
CA LYS A 226 18.55 -4.56 7.84
C LYS A 226 18.37 -5.53 8.99
N GLU A 227 18.19 -6.80 8.67
CA GLU A 227 17.88 -7.84 9.63
C GLU A 227 18.47 -9.18 9.16
N LYS A 228 18.95 -10.00 10.09
CA LYS A 228 19.54 -11.31 9.79
C LYS A 228 18.48 -12.38 9.66
N PHE A 229 18.57 -13.14 8.60
CA PHE A 229 17.70 -14.28 8.33
C PHE A 229 18.51 -15.55 8.06
N PRO A 230 18.05 -16.71 8.57
CA PRO A 230 18.61 -18.00 8.23
C PRO A 230 18.06 -18.47 6.88
N LEU A 231 18.89 -18.52 5.86
CA LEU A 231 18.54 -19.05 4.55
C LEU A 231 19.12 -20.45 4.37
N LYS A 232 18.34 -21.37 3.83
CA LYS A 232 18.73 -22.75 3.62
C LYS A 232 18.75 -23.08 2.12
N PRO A 233 19.91 -23.00 1.45
CA PRO A 233 20.03 -23.43 0.06
C PRO A 233 19.91 -24.94 -0.12
N HIS A 234 20.05 -25.71 0.97
CA HIS A 234 19.89 -27.16 1.07
C HIS A 234 19.46 -27.51 2.50
N SER A 235 18.82 -28.65 2.68
CA SER A 235 18.31 -29.10 4.00
C SER A 235 19.39 -29.18 5.09
N SER A 236 20.65 -29.48 4.72
CA SER A 236 21.77 -29.62 5.64
C SER A 236 22.60 -28.34 5.85
N VAL A 237 22.32 -27.26 5.12
CA VAL A 237 23.13 -26.03 5.15
C VAL A 237 22.26 -24.86 5.52
N THR A 238 22.67 -24.10 6.53
CA THR A 238 22.04 -22.83 6.92
C THR A 238 23.05 -21.70 6.82
N ILE A 239 22.70 -20.63 6.15
CA ILE A 239 23.53 -19.44 5.97
C ILE A 239 22.78 -18.26 6.57
N GLU A 240 23.39 -17.52 7.49
CA GLU A 240 22.81 -16.28 8.01
C GLU A 240 23.19 -15.11 7.10
N ILE A 241 22.19 -14.41 6.58
CA ILE A 241 22.37 -13.28 5.68
C ILE A 241 21.56 -12.07 6.20
N GLU A 242 22.19 -10.90 6.19
CA GLU A 242 21.50 -9.62 6.49
C GLU A 242 20.74 -9.15 5.23
N LEU A 243 19.41 -9.16 5.29
CA LEU A 243 18.55 -8.66 4.24
C LEU A 243 18.08 -7.23 4.54
N TYR A 244 18.14 -6.38 3.54
CA TYR A 244 17.70 -4.98 3.63
C TYR A 244 16.17 -4.84 3.45
N LYS A 245 15.58 -3.84 4.08
CA LYS A 245 14.24 -3.34 3.71
C LYS A 245 14.33 -2.52 2.42
N ASP A 246 14.67 -3.21 1.38
CA ASP A 246 14.85 -2.77 0.00
C ASP A 246 14.88 -4.03 -0.88
N ILE A 247 15.35 -3.91 -2.12
CA ILE A 247 15.49 -5.03 -3.05
C ILE A 247 16.76 -5.84 -2.72
N ASN A 248 16.57 -7.13 -2.49
CA ASN A 248 17.60 -8.15 -2.33
C ASN A 248 17.44 -9.17 -3.46
N VAL A 249 18.45 -9.34 -4.30
CA VAL A 249 18.39 -10.22 -5.46
C VAL A 249 19.25 -11.45 -5.22
N ILE A 250 18.71 -12.63 -5.55
CA ILE A 250 19.44 -13.90 -5.56
C ILE A 250 19.62 -14.31 -7.03
N PHE A 251 20.85 -14.47 -7.49
CA PHE A 251 21.15 -14.94 -8.83
C PHE A 251 22.30 -15.95 -8.82
N GLY A 252 22.54 -16.60 -9.93
CA GLY A 252 23.62 -17.62 -10.06
C GLY A 252 23.18 -18.84 -10.83
N ASP A 253 24.01 -19.86 -10.88
CA ASP A 253 23.83 -21.08 -11.65
C ASP A 253 22.51 -21.82 -11.34
N LYS A 254 22.02 -22.61 -12.29
CA LYS A 254 20.87 -23.51 -12.06
C LYS A 254 21.24 -24.59 -11.04
N GLY A 255 20.29 -24.98 -10.20
CA GLY A 255 20.49 -26.03 -9.21
C GLY A 255 21.29 -25.62 -7.96
N THR A 256 21.60 -24.32 -7.78
CA THR A 256 22.36 -23.82 -6.61
C THR A 256 21.49 -23.53 -5.37
N GLY A 257 20.20 -23.93 -5.38
CA GLY A 257 19.31 -23.84 -4.23
C GLY A 257 18.64 -22.45 -4.02
N LYS A 258 18.54 -21.63 -5.06
CA LYS A 258 17.89 -20.29 -4.97
C LYS A 258 16.44 -20.40 -4.47
N THR A 259 15.62 -21.25 -5.10
CA THR A 259 14.23 -21.51 -4.69
C THR A 259 14.13 -22.06 -3.28
N GLU A 260 15.03 -22.96 -2.88
CA GLU A 260 15.08 -23.51 -1.51
C GLU A 260 15.40 -22.42 -0.47
N MET A 261 16.29 -21.49 -0.80
CA MET A 261 16.57 -20.33 0.05
C MET A 261 15.30 -19.47 0.25
N LEU A 262 14.54 -19.22 -0.81
CA LEU A 262 13.30 -18.47 -0.72
C LEU A 262 12.23 -19.20 0.10
N LYS A 263 12.05 -20.50 -0.12
CA LYS A 263 11.11 -21.32 0.66
C LYS A 263 11.47 -21.40 2.14
N SER A 264 12.77 -21.51 2.46
CA SER A 264 13.23 -21.49 3.85
C SER A 264 13.00 -20.13 4.52
N LEU A 265 13.19 -19.03 3.77
CA LEU A 265 12.91 -17.68 4.23
C LEU A 265 11.41 -17.48 4.50
N GLU A 266 10.56 -17.90 3.57
CA GLU A 266 9.11 -17.86 3.73
C GLU A 266 8.66 -18.60 4.98
N GLN A 267 9.16 -19.83 5.17
CA GLN A 267 8.83 -20.65 6.34
C GLN A 267 9.30 -19.97 7.64
N TYR A 268 10.50 -19.42 7.65
CA TYR A 268 11.01 -18.69 8.82
C TYR A 268 10.14 -17.46 9.12
N MET A 269 9.81 -16.66 8.11
CA MET A 269 8.99 -15.47 8.26
C MET A 269 7.58 -15.81 8.77
N LYS A 270 6.92 -16.82 8.20
CA LYS A 270 5.60 -17.28 8.66
C LYS A 270 5.62 -17.77 10.11
N ASN A 271 6.63 -18.55 10.48
CA ASN A 271 6.77 -19.06 11.84
C ASN A 271 7.03 -17.97 12.89
N ASN A 272 7.57 -16.83 12.47
CA ASN A 272 7.83 -15.68 13.33
C ASN A 272 6.81 -14.54 13.14
N ASN A 273 5.63 -14.83 12.58
CA ASN A 273 4.52 -13.89 12.39
C ASN A 273 4.84 -12.65 11.55
N TYR A 274 5.79 -12.74 10.61
CA TYR A 274 5.99 -11.70 9.60
C TYR A 274 4.84 -11.73 8.60
N ASN A 275 4.35 -10.55 8.22
CA ASN A 275 3.49 -10.44 7.05
C ASN A 275 4.35 -10.63 5.80
N VAL A 276 4.04 -11.65 4.98
CA VAL A 276 4.82 -12.00 3.79
C VAL A 276 3.90 -12.39 2.62
N ILE A 277 4.18 -11.83 1.48
CA ILE A 277 3.55 -12.18 0.20
C ILE A 277 4.56 -12.94 -0.63
N THR A 278 4.12 -14.05 -1.20
CA THR A 278 4.96 -14.94 -2.01
C THR A 278 4.42 -15.09 -3.43
N TYR A 279 5.33 -15.24 -4.37
CA TYR A 279 5.05 -15.59 -5.76
C TYR A 279 6.11 -16.58 -6.25
N TYR A 280 5.66 -17.72 -6.78
CA TYR A 280 6.52 -18.75 -7.39
C TYR A 280 6.12 -18.93 -8.86
N GLY A 281 6.99 -18.51 -9.78
CA GLY A 281 6.72 -18.53 -11.21
C GLY A 281 6.38 -19.92 -11.76
N ASN A 282 6.96 -20.98 -11.18
CA ASN A 282 6.70 -22.36 -11.55
C ASN A 282 5.36 -22.92 -11.03
N GLU A 283 4.76 -22.30 -10.00
CA GLU A 283 3.49 -22.72 -9.38
C GLU A 283 2.29 -21.89 -9.86
N LYS A 284 2.50 -20.91 -10.74
CA LYS A 284 1.51 -19.91 -11.18
C LYS A 284 0.20 -20.48 -11.72
N ASP A 285 0.25 -21.59 -12.48
CA ASP A 285 -0.96 -22.16 -13.09
C ASP A 285 -1.88 -22.77 -12.05
N SER A 286 -1.31 -23.55 -11.13
CA SER A 286 -2.08 -24.12 -10.02
C SER A 286 -2.60 -23.03 -9.08
N GLU A 287 -1.82 -21.96 -8.87
CA GLU A 287 -2.22 -20.84 -8.03
C GLU A 287 -3.34 -20.02 -8.68
N PHE A 288 -3.24 -19.72 -9.97
CA PHE A 288 -4.29 -19.01 -10.69
C PHE A 288 -5.59 -19.83 -10.76
N ASP A 289 -5.48 -21.12 -11.01
CA ASP A 289 -6.65 -22.00 -11.02
C ASP A 289 -7.30 -22.10 -9.64
N ASN A 290 -6.53 -22.04 -8.54
CA ASN A 290 -7.07 -21.98 -7.18
C ASN A 290 -7.87 -20.69 -6.90
N ILE A 291 -7.50 -19.56 -7.52
CA ILE A 291 -8.28 -18.30 -7.39
C ILE A 291 -9.70 -18.46 -7.93
N ILE A 292 -9.87 -19.33 -8.95
CA ILE A 292 -11.15 -19.57 -9.62
C ILE A 292 -11.90 -20.75 -8.98
N LYS A 293 -11.23 -21.62 -8.20
CA LYS A 293 -11.87 -22.74 -7.53
C LYS A 293 -12.91 -22.26 -6.51
N ILE A 294 -14.01 -23.01 -6.46
CA ILE A 294 -15.15 -22.72 -5.59
C ILE A 294 -14.85 -23.12 -4.13
N ASP A 295 -13.97 -24.11 -3.93
CA ASP A 295 -13.63 -24.68 -2.61
C ASP A 295 -13.00 -23.69 -1.61
N THR A 296 -12.46 -22.55 -2.10
CA THR A 296 -11.88 -21.50 -1.26
C THR A 296 -12.85 -20.38 -0.93
N TYR A 297 -14.14 -20.64 -1.08
CA TYR A 297 -15.16 -19.67 -0.82
C TYR A 297 -15.60 -19.70 0.66
N SER A 298 -15.61 -18.53 1.28
CA SER A 298 -16.24 -18.28 2.58
C SER A 298 -17.62 -17.65 2.37
N VAL A 299 -18.63 -18.16 3.08
CA VAL A 299 -19.98 -17.59 3.02
C VAL A 299 -20.02 -16.16 3.52
N ASP A 300 -19.12 -15.80 4.42
CA ASP A 300 -19.01 -14.44 4.95
C ASP A 300 -18.60 -13.45 3.86
N ASP A 301 -17.93 -13.94 2.80
CA ASP A 301 -17.58 -13.15 1.62
C ASP A 301 -18.74 -12.93 0.65
N SER A 302 -19.89 -13.59 0.84
CA SER A 302 -20.99 -13.56 -0.14
C SER A 302 -21.60 -12.17 -0.32
N GLY A 303 -21.55 -11.30 0.70
CA GLY A 303 -22.32 -10.03 0.67
C GLY A 303 -23.83 -10.24 0.60
N ILE A 304 -24.31 -11.49 0.44
CA ILE A 304 -25.70 -11.87 0.72
C ILE A 304 -25.78 -11.85 2.23
N TYR A 305 -26.67 -11.05 2.80
CA TYR A 305 -26.86 -10.87 4.25
C TYR A 305 -27.40 -12.14 4.90
N VAL A 306 -26.71 -13.27 4.72
CA VAL A 306 -27.10 -14.57 5.26
C VAL A 306 -27.04 -14.58 6.79
N GLU A 307 -26.07 -13.85 7.37
CA GLU A 307 -26.00 -13.67 8.81
C GLU A 307 -27.25 -13.01 9.38
N ASN A 308 -27.87 -12.11 8.64
CA ASN A 308 -29.10 -11.45 9.05
C ASN A 308 -30.32 -12.40 8.99
N LEU A 309 -30.21 -13.55 8.36
CA LEU A 309 -31.30 -14.53 8.26
C LEU A 309 -31.26 -15.56 9.39
N LYS A 310 -30.08 -15.85 9.95
CA LYS A 310 -29.91 -16.84 11.01
C LYS A 310 -30.90 -16.67 12.17
N PRO A 311 -31.10 -15.47 12.73
CA PRO A 311 -32.09 -15.29 13.81
C PRO A 311 -33.50 -15.69 13.40
N TYR A 312 -33.89 -15.44 12.15
CA TYR A 312 -35.20 -15.77 11.63
C TYR A 312 -35.38 -17.28 11.41
N PHE A 313 -34.34 -17.96 10.89
CA PHE A 313 -34.36 -19.43 10.77
C PHE A 313 -34.43 -20.09 12.14
N THR A 314 -33.59 -19.64 13.10
CA THR A 314 -33.64 -20.15 14.48
C THR A 314 -35.00 -19.91 15.13
N PHE A 315 -35.58 -18.71 14.91
CA PHE A 315 -36.90 -18.40 15.44
C PHE A 315 -37.99 -19.34 14.90
N ILE A 316 -37.99 -19.66 13.61
CA ILE A 316 -38.96 -20.60 13.01
C ILE A 316 -38.70 -22.03 13.52
N SER A 317 -37.43 -22.45 13.58
CA SER A 317 -37.05 -23.76 14.08
C SER A 317 -37.49 -24.00 15.52
N ASP A 318 -37.34 -22.99 16.35
CA ASP A 318 -37.66 -23.06 17.78
C ASP A 318 -39.10 -22.64 18.11
N TRP A 319 -39.85 -22.19 17.06
CA TRP A 319 -41.19 -21.67 17.25
C TRP A 319 -42.13 -22.72 17.87
N LYS A 320 -42.82 -22.30 18.90
CA LYS A 320 -43.88 -23.10 19.54
C LYS A 320 -45.15 -22.26 19.60
N ASP A 321 -46.26 -22.92 19.37
CA ASP A 321 -47.55 -22.26 19.55
C ASP A 321 -47.76 -21.92 21.04
N ILE A 322 -48.44 -20.81 21.23
CA ILE A 322 -48.78 -20.38 22.61
C ILE A 322 -50.14 -20.95 22.95
N ASN A 323 -50.19 -21.75 24.05
CA ASN A 323 -51.40 -22.40 24.46
C ASN A 323 -52.52 -21.37 24.76
N PRO A 324 -53.73 -21.53 24.19
CA PRO A 324 -54.91 -20.67 24.44
C PRO A 324 -55.34 -20.58 25.94
N THR A 325 -54.90 -21.47 26.81
CA THR A 325 -55.15 -21.37 28.25
C THR A 325 -54.63 -20.06 28.85
N ASN A 326 -53.62 -19.43 28.27
CA ASN A 326 -53.20 -18.09 28.67
C ASN A 326 -54.21 -16.99 28.37
N LEU A 327 -55.17 -17.21 27.46
CA LEU A 327 -56.24 -16.30 27.14
C LEU A 327 -57.34 -16.38 28.23
N GLU A 328 -57.63 -17.57 28.72
CA GLU A 328 -58.60 -17.79 29.81
C GLU A 328 -58.11 -17.14 31.10
N ASP A 329 -56.84 -17.29 31.44
CA ASP A 329 -56.20 -16.65 32.60
C ASP A 329 -56.29 -15.12 32.51
N TYR A 330 -56.13 -14.55 31.29
CA TYR A 330 -56.27 -13.11 31.06
C TYR A 330 -57.69 -12.64 31.19
N ILE A 331 -58.65 -13.38 30.66
CA ILE A 331 -60.08 -13.10 30.76
C ILE A 331 -60.54 -13.17 32.22
N GLU A 332 -60.12 -14.17 32.95
CA GLU A 332 -60.40 -14.32 34.38
C GLU A 332 -59.80 -13.17 35.22
N TRP A 333 -58.54 -12.78 34.93
CA TRP A 333 -57.91 -11.62 35.55
C TRP A 333 -58.68 -10.32 35.22
N TYR A 334 -59.08 -10.13 33.95
CA TYR A 334 -59.81 -8.96 33.52
C TYR A 334 -61.21 -8.87 34.20
N GLN A 335 -61.91 -9.98 34.37
CA GLN A 335 -63.17 -10.05 35.03
C GLN A 335 -63.02 -9.79 36.56
N THR A 336 -61.98 -10.27 37.18
CA THR A 336 -61.71 -10.00 38.60
C THR A 336 -61.28 -8.54 38.85
N LYS A 337 -60.70 -7.87 37.89
CA LYS A 337 -60.33 -6.47 37.96
C LYS A 337 -61.52 -5.55 38.10
N ASP A 338 -62.68 -5.87 37.49
CA ASP A 338 -63.88 -5.05 37.56
C ASP A 338 -64.63 -5.21 38.90
N ASN A 339 -64.45 -6.30 39.58
CA ASN A 339 -65.07 -6.53 40.89
C ASN A 339 -64.36 -5.82 42.07
N ASN A 340 -63.18 -5.26 41.85
CA ASN A 340 -62.39 -4.56 42.87
C ASN A 340 -62.49 -3.03 42.85
N LYS A 341 -63.55 -2.47 42.25
CA LYS A 341 -63.72 -1.01 42.07
C LYS A 341 -63.97 -0.17 43.31
N ASN A 342 -63.91 -0.73 44.50
CA ASN A 342 -64.31 -0.03 45.72
C ASN A 342 -63.18 0.29 46.70
N LYS A 343 -61.95 0.45 46.30
CA LYS A 343 -60.91 0.99 47.16
C LYS A 343 -60.05 1.96 46.38
N GLN A 344 -59.74 3.11 47.01
CA GLN A 344 -58.86 4.16 46.52
C GLN A 344 -57.53 3.57 45.99
N SER A 345 -57.49 3.25 44.72
CA SER A 345 -56.28 2.78 44.07
C SER A 345 -55.81 3.84 43.07
N LEU A 346 -54.55 4.24 43.23
CA LEU A 346 -53.88 5.06 42.25
C LEU A 346 -53.69 4.23 40.97
N ASN A 347 -54.35 4.64 39.88
CA ASN A 347 -54.13 4.02 38.58
C ASN A 347 -52.98 4.74 37.85
N ILE A 348 -51.87 4.06 37.67
CA ILE A 348 -50.81 4.54 36.80
C ILE A 348 -51.22 4.24 35.36
N CYS A 349 -51.52 5.28 34.58
CA CYS A 349 -51.90 5.17 33.18
C CYS A 349 -50.74 5.55 32.25
N LYS A 350 -50.71 4.97 31.06
CA LYS A 350 -49.80 5.41 30.00
C LYS A 350 -50.14 6.85 29.63
N LEU A 351 -49.10 7.65 29.44
CA LEU A 351 -49.26 9.07 29.00
C LEU A 351 -49.79 9.17 27.56
N PHE A 352 -49.36 8.23 26.75
CA PHE A 352 -49.72 8.19 25.34
C PHE A 352 -50.50 6.88 25.08
N GLY A 353 -51.60 6.96 24.33
CA GLY A 353 -52.41 5.77 24.03
C GLY A 353 -51.65 4.73 23.24
N ASP A 354 -52.07 3.46 23.36
CA ASP A 354 -51.51 2.32 22.62
C ASP A 354 -51.79 2.36 21.10
N GLN A 355 -52.21 3.53 20.57
CA GLN A 355 -52.30 3.67 19.12
C GLN A 355 -50.91 3.36 18.54
N THR A 356 -50.85 2.33 17.73
CA THR A 356 -49.72 2.04 16.86
C THR A 356 -49.37 3.36 16.19
N TYR A 357 -48.30 4.00 16.70
CA TYR A 357 -47.81 5.25 16.13
C TYR A 357 -47.53 4.97 14.68
N SER A 358 -48.31 5.66 13.83
CA SER A 358 -48.16 5.54 12.40
C SER A 358 -46.79 6.12 12.07
N ASP A 359 -45.82 5.25 11.82
CA ASP A 359 -44.53 5.62 11.19
C ASP A 359 -44.70 6.39 9.88
N LYS A 360 -45.93 6.74 9.54
CA LYS A 360 -46.28 7.28 8.25
C LYS A 360 -45.59 8.61 7.99
N LYS A 361 -45.61 9.51 8.97
CA LYS A 361 -44.95 10.82 8.84
C LYS A 361 -43.45 10.68 8.76
N TYR A 362 -42.83 9.90 9.67
CA TYR A 362 -41.42 9.64 9.65
C TYR A 362 -40.98 9.00 8.32
N LYS A 363 -41.71 8.00 7.86
CA LYS A 363 -41.45 7.33 6.56
C LYS A 363 -41.59 8.30 5.39
N GLU A 364 -42.51 9.21 5.44
CA GLU A 364 -42.69 10.24 4.41
C GLU A 364 -41.50 11.21 4.40
N TYR A 365 -41.10 11.75 5.55
CA TYR A 365 -39.93 12.62 5.64
C TYR A 365 -38.61 11.88 5.30
N ALA A 366 -38.47 10.64 5.71
CA ALA A 366 -37.30 9.81 5.38
C ALA A 366 -37.20 9.56 3.87
N LEU A 367 -38.38 9.35 3.18
CA LEU A 367 -38.40 9.18 1.74
C LEU A 367 -38.03 10.48 1.02
N ARG A 368 -38.60 11.62 1.44
CA ARG A 368 -38.29 12.93 0.86
C ARG A 368 -36.83 13.26 1.03
N TYR A 369 -36.27 13.07 2.23
CA TYR A 369 -34.85 13.28 2.54
C TYR A 369 -33.97 12.41 1.65
N SER A 370 -34.28 11.11 1.48
CA SER A 370 -33.50 10.23 0.63
C SER A 370 -33.49 10.68 -0.84
N LYS A 371 -34.61 11.19 -1.36
CA LYS A 371 -34.70 11.71 -2.72
C LYS A 371 -33.86 12.99 -2.91
N ILE A 372 -33.91 13.88 -1.94
CA ILE A 372 -33.05 15.08 -1.96
C ILE A 372 -31.58 14.72 -1.91
N LEU A 373 -31.18 13.74 -1.10
CA LEU A 373 -29.79 13.25 -1.08
C LEU A 373 -29.34 12.67 -2.42
N GLU A 374 -30.24 11.97 -3.13
CA GLU A 374 -29.96 11.51 -4.50
C GLU A 374 -29.69 12.70 -5.44
N MET A 375 -30.50 13.77 -5.33
CA MET A 375 -30.30 15.00 -6.10
C MET A 375 -29.03 15.71 -5.75
N VAL A 376 -28.68 15.86 -4.45
CA VAL A 376 -27.40 16.44 -4.00
C VAL A 376 -26.21 15.66 -4.60
N LYS A 377 -26.25 14.33 -4.54
CA LYS A 377 -25.21 13.48 -5.13
C LYS A 377 -25.11 13.67 -6.64
N PHE A 378 -26.25 13.71 -7.32
CA PHE A 378 -26.31 13.90 -8.76
C PHE A 378 -25.65 15.22 -9.19
N PHE A 379 -26.06 16.35 -8.61
CA PHE A 379 -25.53 17.67 -8.95
C PHE A 379 -24.13 17.96 -8.40
N ASN A 380 -23.60 17.11 -7.53
CA ASN A 380 -22.19 17.15 -7.16
C ASN A 380 -21.31 16.33 -8.11
N LEU A 381 -21.87 15.32 -8.78
CA LEU A 381 -21.16 14.49 -9.75
C LEU A 381 -21.17 15.10 -11.16
N TYR A 382 -22.21 15.84 -11.51
CA TYR A 382 -22.39 16.40 -12.85
C TYR A 382 -22.48 17.91 -12.78
N ASP A 383 -21.63 18.59 -13.55
CA ASP A 383 -21.62 20.04 -13.68
C ASP A 383 -22.48 20.47 -14.87
N TYR A 384 -23.46 21.31 -14.59
CA TYR A 384 -24.36 21.90 -15.57
C TYR A 384 -24.15 23.42 -15.71
N SER A 385 -23.04 23.95 -15.20
CA SER A 385 -22.75 25.39 -15.26
C SER A 385 -22.68 25.93 -16.67
N ASP A 386 -22.24 25.11 -17.64
CA ASP A 386 -22.17 25.49 -19.06
C ASP A 386 -23.55 25.63 -19.71
N LEU A 387 -24.60 24.96 -19.16
CA LEU A 387 -25.94 24.97 -19.74
C LEU A 387 -26.80 26.11 -19.18
N ILE A 388 -26.67 26.40 -17.89
CA ILE A 388 -27.57 27.34 -17.19
C ILE A 388 -26.85 28.56 -16.61
N GLY A 389 -25.54 28.62 -16.70
CA GLY A 389 -24.70 29.67 -16.10
C GLY A 389 -24.19 29.28 -14.70
N SER A 390 -22.96 29.63 -14.40
CA SER A 390 -22.31 29.26 -13.14
C SER A 390 -22.97 29.87 -11.90
N GLU A 391 -23.49 31.11 -12.01
CA GLU A 391 -24.17 31.80 -10.90
C GLU A 391 -25.52 31.15 -10.57
N GLU A 392 -26.28 30.84 -11.58
CA GLU A 392 -27.60 30.18 -11.46
C GLU A 392 -27.42 28.73 -10.97
N PHE A 393 -26.40 28.02 -11.43
CA PHE A 393 -26.10 26.66 -10.98
C PHE A 393 -25.71 26.62 -9.49
N ASN A 394 -24.93 27.60 -9.03
CA ASN A 394 -24.60 27.72 -7.61
C ASN A 394 -25.81 28.05 -6.76
N LYS A 395 -26.67 28.99 -7.17
CA LYS A 395 -27.96 29.29 -6.49
C LYS A 395 -28.82 28.04 -6.41
N PHE A 396 -28.87 27.24 -7.47
CA PHE A 396 -29.63 26.00 -7.49
C PHE A 396 -29.08 24.97 -6.48
N LYS A 397 -27.74 24.80 -6.38
CA LYS A 397 -27.12 23.96 -5.36
C LYS A 397 -27.42 24.43 -3.93
N GLU A 398 -27.42 25.75 -3.68
CA GLU A 398 -27.80 26.33 -2.39
C GLU A 398 -29.25 26.02 -2.02
N ILE A 399 -30.16 26.10 -2.98
CA ILE A 399 -31.56 25.73 -2.78
C ILE A 399 -31.69 24.25 -2.40
N ILE A 400 -31.04 23.37 -3.14
CA ILE A 400 -31.08 21.92 -2.84
C ILE A 400 -30.47 21.63 -1.44
N ALA A 401 -29.39 22.30 -1.08
CA ALA A 401 -28.79 22.16 0.25
C ALA A 401 -29.70 22.66 1.37
N SER A 402 -30.46 23.75 1.13
CA SER A 402 -31.44 24.23 2.08
C SER A 402 -32.65 23.27 2.23
N MET A 403 -33.10 22.67 1.13
CA MET A 403 -34.12 21.63 1.16
C MET A 403 -33.66 20.38 1.90
N GLU A 404 -32.41 19.95 1.70
CA GLU A 404 -31.78 18.83 2.42
C GLU A 404 -31.79 19.08 3.92
N SER A 405 -31.33 20.26 4.34
CA SER A 405 -31.28 20.67 5.75
C SER A 405 -32.69 20.70 6.38
N PHE A 406 -33.70 21.20 5.65
CA PHE A 406 -35.08 21.28 6.10
C PHE A 406 -35.68 19.89 6.31
N GLU A 407 -35.60 19.00 5.30
CA GLU A 407 -36.16 17.66 5.41
C GLU A 407 -35.39 16.76 6.41
N ARG A 408 -34.10 16.96 6.55
CA ARG A 408 -33.33 16.32 7.60
C ARG A 408 -33.87 16.67 8.99
N LYS A 409 -34.07 17.98 9.23
CA LYS A 409 -34.59 18.46 10.51
C LYS A 409 -35.98 17.91 10.79
N ASN A 410 -36.88 17.95 9.83
CA ASN A 410 -38.23 17.41 9.99
C ASN A 410 -38.23 15.91 10.32
N LYS A 411 -37.37 15.14 9.66
CA LYS A 411 -37.19 13.71 9.93
C LYS A 411 -36.65 13.47 11.35
N GLU A 412 -35.66 14.28 11.79
CA GLU A 412 -35.05 14.18 13.12
C GLU A 412 -36.04 14.57 14.21
N ASP A 413 -36.78 15.66 14.02
CA ASP A 413 -37.80 16.14 14.97
C ASP A 413 -38.93 15.10 15.14
N GLU A 414 -39.45 14.53 14.07
CA GLU A 414 -40.46 13.49 14.12
C GLU A 414 -39.97 12.20 14.78
N TRP A 415 -38.69 11.82 14.52
CA TRP A 415 -38.09 10.67 15.18
C TRP A 415 -37.94 10.90 16.68
N VAL A 416 -37.42 12.05 17.09
CA VAL A 416 -37.29 12.42 18.52
C VAL A 416 -38.64 12.41 19.23
N GLU A 417 -39.70 12.96 18.59
CA GLU A 417 -41.03 12.94 19.14
C GLU A 417 -41.57 11.52 19.34
N GLN A 418 -41.39 10.64 18.37
CA GLN A 418 -41.84 9.25 18.46
C GLN A 418 -41.08 8.47 19.54
N GLU A 419 -39.76 8.54 19.54
CA GLU A 419 -38.92 7.82 20.51
C GLU A 419 -39.15 8.32 21.94
N SER A 420 -39.40 9.63 22.14
CA SER A 420 -39.75 10.19 23.42
C SER A 420 -41.04 9.62 23.99
N LYS A 421 -42.07 9.45 23.15
CA LYS A 421 -43.35 8.84 23.51
C LYS A 421 -43.19 7.37 23.87
N ILE A 422 -42.40 6.62 23.09
CA ILE A 422 -42.14 5.20 23.33
C ILE A 422 -41.36 5.04 24.64
N LEU A 423 -40.33 5.85 24.88
CA LEU A 423 -39.53 5.79 26.09
C LEU A 423 -40.37 6.14 27.35
N SER A 424 -41.21 7.18 27.24
CA SER A 424 -42.10 7.54 28.33
C SER A 424 -43.05 6.40 28.70
N ASN A 425 -43.66 5.76 27.72
CA ASN A 425 -44.56 4.61 27.99
C ASN A 425 -43.79 3.40 28.56
N LYS A 426 -42.61 3.10 28.06
CA LYS A 426 -41.74 2.04 28.61
C LYS A 426 -41.38 2.30 30.09
N THR A 427 -41.04 3.56 30.40
CA THR A 427 -40.74 3.93 31.82
C THR A 427 -41.96 3.73 32.71
N ILE A 428 -43.14 4.12 32.24
CA ILE A 428 -44.39 3.90 32.98
C ILE A 428 -44.65 2.41 33.18
N ASP A 429 -44.42 1.58 32.18
CA ASP A 429 -44.63 0.13 32.29
C ASP A 429 -43.67 -0.50 33.29
N GLU A 430 -42.41 -0.06 33.37
CA GLU A 430 -41.46 -0.53 34.40
C GLU A 430 -41.88 -0.05 35.82
N VAL A 431 -42.33 1.20 35.93
CA VAL A 431 -42.85 1.70 37.22
C VAL A 431 -44.08 0.86 37.68
N LYS A 432 -45.00 0.53 36.76
CA LYS A 432 -46.15 -0.35 37.03
C LYS A 432 -45.70 -1.72 37.51
N LYS A 433 -44.75 -2.31 36.85
CA LYS A 433 -44.18 -3.62 37.19
C LYS A 433 -43.57 -3.64 38.62
N ILE A 434 -42.77 -2.64 38.91
CA ILE A 434 -42.18 -2.49 40.25
C ILE A 434 -43.26 -2.24 41.31
N SER A 435 -44.22 -1.36 41.04
CA SER A 435 -45.33 -1.05 41.95
C SER A 435 -46.17 -2.28 42.22
N THR A 436 -46.46 -3.11 41.23
CA THR A 436 -47.25 -4.34 41.37
C THR A 436 -46.50 -5.39 42.22
N GLN A 437 -45.18 -5.46 42.06
CA GLN A 437 -44.35 -6.36 42.91
C GLN A 437 -44.35 -5.95 44.38
N TYR A 438 -44.30 -4.65 44.68
CA TYR A 438 -44.34 -4.13 46.05
C TYR A 438 -45.74 -4.23 46.69
N ALA A 439 -46.78 -4.10 45.88
CA ALA A 439 -48.19 -4.08 46.37
C ALA A 439 -48.76 -5.46 46.65
N GLN A 440 -48.03 -6.56 46.37
CA GLN A 440 -48.49 -7.96 46.53
C GLN A 440 -49.89 -8.23 45.91
N SER A 441 -50.32 -7.38 44.98
CA SER A 441 -51.58 -7.60 44.23
C SER A 441 -51.38 -8.74 43.23
N LYS A 442 -52.45 -9.55 42.97
CA LYS A 442 -52.39 -10.51 41.86
C LYS A 442 -51.90 -9.78 40.61
N SER A 443 -50.67 -10.07 40.21
CA SER A 443 -50.07 -9.53 39.03
C SER A 443 -50.96 -9.84 37.84
N VAL A 444 -51.11 -8.85 36.93
CA VAL A 444 -51.47 -9.13 35.55
C VAL A 444 -50.67 -10.35 35.15
N PRO A 445 -51.27 -11.42 34.62
CA PRO A 445 -50.49 -12.55 34.12
C PRO A 445 -49.34 -11.93 33.32
N SER A 446 -48.12 -12.13 33.80
CA SER A 446 -46.91 -11.36 33.37
C SER A 446 -46.66 -11.48 31.89
N GLU A 447 -47.38 -12.29 31.24
CA GLU A 447 -47.35 -12.59 29.84
C GLU A 447 -48.78 -12.74 29.39
N ALA A 448 -49.52 -11.61 29.42
CA ALA A 448 -50.88 -11.54 28.96
C ALA A 448 -51.01 -12.34 27.67
N GLY A 449 -51.65 -13.48 27.73
CA GLY A 449 -51.68 -14.49 26.71
C GLY A 449 -51.99 -13.93 25.32
N ILE A 450 -52.91 -12.98 25.22
CA ILE A 450 -53.33 -12.39 23.92
C ILE A 450 -52.23 -11.56 23.27
N PHE A 451 -51.47 -10.76 24.02
CA PHE A 451 -50.39 -9.96 23.45
C PHE A 451 -49.19 -10.85 23.04
N LYS A 452 -48.85 -11.83 23.87
CA LYS A 452 -47.77 -12.76 23.54
C LYS A 452 -48.16 -13.63 22.34
N PHE A 453 -49.40 -14.08 22.29
CA PHE A 453 -49.97 -14.84 21.18
C PHE A 453 -49.91 -14.03 19.86
N ILE A 454 -50.40 -12.78 19.89
CA ILE A 454 -50.38 -11.91 18.71
C ILE A 454 -48.94 -11.55 18.28
N ASN A 455 -48.08 -11.17 19.24
CA ASN A 455 -46.68 -10.84 18.96
C ASN A 455 -45.91 -12.04 18.41
N ASN A 456 -46.12 -13.24 18.96
CA ASN A 456 -45.53 -14.47 18.44
C ASN A 456 -45.88 -14.69 16.95
N ARG A 457 -47.12 -14.48 16.59
CA ARG A 457 -47.61 -14.61 15.21
C ARG A 457 -47.08 -13.47 14.29
N ILE A 458 -46.99 -12.25 14.80
CA ILE A 458 -46.39 -11.12 14.08
C ILE A 458 -44.88 -11.33 13.83
N GLU A 459 -44.19 -11.80 14.82
CA GLU A 459 -42.76 -12.11 14.68
C GLU A 459 -42.51 -13.28 13.72
N LEU A 460 -43.36 -14.31 13.78
CA LEU A 460 -43.30 -15.43 12.85
C LEU A 460 -43.57 -14.94 11.40
N LYS A 461 -44.60 -14.12 11.20
CA LYS A 461 -44.88 -13.51 9.91
C LYS A 461 -43.68 -12.72 9.38
N LYS A 462 -43.11 -11.83 10.19
CA LYS A 462 -41.93 -11.06 9.83
C LYS A 462 -40.73 -11.96 9.46
N SER A 463 -40.53 -13.05 10.21
CA SER A 463 -39.45 -13.99 9.94
C SER A 463 -39.65 -14.74 8.62
N LEU A 464 -40.87 -15.23 8.38
CA LEU A 464 -41.23 -15.89 7.11
C LEU A 464 -41.07 -14.93 5.91
N GLU A 465 -41.61 -13.70 6.01
CA GLU A 465 -41.50 -12.70 4.96
C GLU A 465 -40.05 -12.31 4.65
N LYS A 466 -39.21 -12.18 5.71
CA LYS A 466 -37.79 -11.88 5.55
C LYS A 466 -37.03 -12.99 4.82
N ILE A 467 -37.26 -14.24 5.23
CA ILE A 467 -36.63 -15.40 4.59
C ILE A 467 -37.09 -15.54 3.15
N ILE A 468 -38.40 -15.49 2.88
CA ILE A 468 -38.95 -15.62 1.54
C ILE A 468 -38.43 -14.50 0.63
N LYS A 469 -38.39 -13.26 1.12
CA LYS A 469 -37.84 -12.13 0.37
C LYS A 469 -36.34 -12.34 0.07
N ALA A 470 -35.57 -12.81 1.01
CA ALA A 470 -34.14 -13.07 0.82
C ALA A 470 -33.90 -14.21 -0.16
N LEU A 471 -34.63 -15.32 -0.04
CA LEU A 471 -34.53 -16.46 -0.95
C LEU A 471 -35.02 -16.16 -2.37
N ASN A 472 -35.82 -15.11 -2.56
CA ASN A 472 -36.26 -14.63 -3.86
C ASN A 472 -35.38 -13.52 -4.43
N ASN A 473 -34.42 -13.00 -3.64
CA ASN A 473 -33.53 -11.95 -4.06
C ASN A 473 -32.38 -12.57 -4.86
N ASN A 474 -32.27 -12.19 -6.13
CA ASN A 474 -31.36 -12.81 -7.08
C ASN A 474 -30.00 -12.10 -7.07
N ASP A 475 -28.97 -12.82 -7.42
CA ASP A 475 -27.61 -12.44 -7.85
C ASP A 475 -26.91 -11.28 -7.09
N VAL A 476 -25.97 -11.62 -6.25
CA VAL A 476 -24.92 -10.70 -5.79
C VAL A 476 -23.64 -11.02 -6.56
N ILE A 477 -23.10 -10.03 -7.23
CA ILE A 477 -21.84 -10.15 -7.97
C ILE A 477 -20.79 -9.31 -7.26
N LYS A 478 -19.73 -9.95 -6.77
CA LYS A 478 -18.50 -9.30 -6.34
C LYS A 478 -17.53 -9.21 -7.49
N LYS A 479 -16.87 -8.06 -7.59
CA LYS A 479 -15.90 -7.75 -8.63
C LYS A 479 -14.58 -7.41 -7.95
N ASP A 480 -13.60 -8.32 -8.02
CA ASP A 480 -12.27 -8.12 -7.47
C ASP A 480 -11.29 -7.82 -8.61
N TYR A 481 -10.57 -6.72 -8.54
CA TYR A 481 -9.58 -6.35 -9.54
C TYR A 481 -8.40 -7.31 -9.52
N LEU A 482 -8.04 -7.89 -10.67
CA LEU A 482 -6.89 -8.78 -10.82
C LEU A 482 -5.67 -8.06 -11.43
N GLY A 483 -5.90 -7.11 -12.32
CA GLY A 483 -4.83 -6.37 -12.98
C GLY A 483 -5.25 -5.79 -14.32
N ASN A 484 -4.34 -5.06 -14.96
CA ASN A 484 -4.52 -4.50 -16.29
C ASN A 484 -3.67 -5.28 -17.32
N LEU A 485 -4.27 -5.64 -18.43
CA LEU A 485 -3.62 -6.30 -19.57
C LEU A 485 -3.55 -5.33 -20.75
N ALA A 486 -2.78 -4.27 -20.62
CA ALA A 486 -2.48 -3.29 -21.67
C ALA A 486 -3.63 -3.08 -22.70
N GLU A 487 -3.57 -3.74 -23.86
CA GLU A 487 -4.54 -3.62 -24.94
C GLU A 487 -5.95 -4.16 -24.60
N LYS A 488 -6.06 -5.03 -23.60
CA LYS A 488 -7.31 -5.69 -23.21
C LYS A 488 -8.00 -5.03 -22.02
N GLY A 489 -7.37 -4.03 -21.41
CA GLY A 489 -7.91 -3.27 -20.31
C GLY A 489 -7.87 -4.00 -18.97
N ASN A 490 -8.74 -3.57 -18.06
CA ASN A 490 -8.80 -4.09 -16.70
C ASN A 490 -9.50 -5.45 -16.64
N ILE A 491 -8.90 -6.38 -15.96
CA ILE A 491 -9.40 -7.76 -15.76
C ILE A 491 -9.79 -7.94 -14.30
N TYR A 492 -10.90 -8.63 -14.11
CA TYR A 492 -11.49 -8.84 -12.80
C TYR A 492 -11.83 -10.30 -12.56
N LYS A 493 -11.78 -10.71 -11.31
CA LYS A 493 -12.42 -11.93 -10.83
C LYS A 493 -13.85 -11.57 -10.43
N TYR A 494 -14.79 -12.23 -11.04
CA TYR A 494 -16.20 -12.15 -10.70
C TYR A 494 -16.56 -13.34 -9.82
N THR A 495 -17.13 -13.07 -8.65
CA THR A 495 -17.73 -14.07 -7.78
C THR A 495 -19.24 -13.79 -7.75
N ARG A 496 -19.99 -14.64 -8.39
CA ARG A 496 -21.46 -14.54 -8.46
C ARG A 496 -22.05 -15.48 -7.44
N PHE A 497 -22.80 -14.93 -6.52
CA PHE A 497 -23.59 -15.66 -5.54
C PHE A 497 -25.06 -15.61 -5.97
N LYS A 498 -25.68 -16.76 -6.06
CA LYS A 498 -27.08 -16.89 -6.45
C LYS A 498 -27.75 -17.92 -5.55
N TYR A 499 -28.96 -17.64 -5.08
CA TYR A 499 -29.76 -18.68 -4.49
C TYR A 499 -30.11 -19.72 -5.58
N LEU A 500 -29.99 -20.99 -5.22
CA LEU A 500 -30.30 -22.10 -6.13
C LEU A 500 -31.81 -22.07 -6.39
N ASP A 501 -32.19 -21.70 -7.59
CA ASP A 501 -33.58 -21.60 -8.06
C ASP A 501 -33.90 -22.80 -8.98
N SER A 502 -35.22 -23.17 -9.01
CA SER A 502 -35.71 -24.28 -9.85
C SER A 502 -35.63 -24.01 -11.36
N ASN A 503 -35.31 -22.81 -11.79
CA ASN A 503 -35.32 -22.39 -13.21
C ASN A 503 -34.01 -22.73 -13.97
N GLY A 504 -33.25 -23.72 -13.55
CA GLY A 504 -32.44 -24.52 -14.45
C GLY A 504 -31.15 -23.89 -15.00
N GLU A 505 -30.70 -22.74 -14.56
CA GLU A 505 -29.30 -22.38 -14.78
C GLU A 505 -28.42 -23.24 -13.88
N LYS A 506 -27.98 -24.37 -14.43
CA LYS A 506 -26.88 -25.13 -13.88
C LYS A 506 -25.70 -24.17 -13.77
N SER A 507 -25.44 -23.67 -12.58
CA SER A 507 -24.10 -23.16 -12.30
C SER A 507 -23.17 -24.30 -12.65
N LYS A 508 -22.02 -24.04 -13.30
CA LYS A 508 -21.00 -25.07 -13.59
C LYS A 508 -20.35 -25.64 -12.31
N ALA A 509 -20.84 -25.33 -11.14
CA ALA A 509 -20.58 -26.01 -9.91
C ALA A 509 -21.33 -27.35 -9.95
N ASP A 510 -20.76 -28.29 -10.68
CA ASP A 510 -21.26 -29.69 -10.83
C ASP A 510 -21.28 -30.46 -9.49
N GLU A 511 -21.07 -29.81 -8.37
CA GLU A 511 -20.97 -30.41 -7.03
C GLU A 511 -22.26 -30.27 -6.22
N TYR A 512 -23.20 -29.43 -6.60
CA TYR A 512 -24.51 -29.36 -5.94
C TYR A 512 -25.38 -30.50 -6.43
N LYS A 513 -25.57 -31.50 -5.57
CA LYS A 513 -26.48 -32.63 -5.83
C LYS A 513 -27.84 -32.06 -6.27
N THR A 514 -28.38 -32.62 -7.34
CA THR A 514 -29.71 -32.27 -7.89
C THR A 514 -30.82 -32.23 -6.85
N GLY A 515 -30.65 -32.92 -5.73
CA GLY A 515 -31.56 -32.90 -4.56
C GLY A 515 -31.65 -31.57 -3.84
N THR A 516 -30.59 -30.74 -3.85
CA THR A 516 -30.59 -29.47 -3.11
C THR A 516 -31.53 -28.44 -3.73
N ILE A 517 -31.60 -28.35 -5.06
CA ILE A 517 -32.48 -27.41 -5.79
C ILE A 517 -33.96 -27.78 -5.53
N GLN A 518 -34.30 -29.06 -5.63
CA GLN A 518 -35.66 -29.52 -5.38
C GLN A 518 -36.06 -29.27 -3.91
N ASN A 519 -35.14 -29.46 -2.99
CA ASN A 519 -35.37 -29.21 -1.58
C ASN A 519 -35.59 -27.73 -1.30
N LEU A 520 -34.84 -26.83 -1.92
CA LEU A 520 -35.05 -25.40 -1.79
C LEU A 520 -36.43 -24.98 -2.28
N ARG A 521 -36.90 -25.51 -3.42
CA ARG A 521 -38.21 -25.24 -3.97
C ARG A 521 -39.30 -25.72 -2.99
N ASN A 522 -39.21 -26.93 -2.49
CA ASN A 522 -40.11 -27.48 -1.53
C ASN A 522 -40.15 -26.65 -0.23
N TYR A 523 -38.99 -26.24 0.23
CA TYR A 523 -38.86 -25.38 1.42
C TYR A 523 -39.54 -24.01 1.22
N LYS A 524 -39.31 -23.35 0.08
CA LYS A 524 -39.98 -22.11 -0.28
C LYS A 524 -41.52 -22.26 -0.27
N ASN A 525 -42.03 -23.38 -0.80
CA ASN A 525 -43.47 -23.67 -0.81
C ASN A 525 -44.04 -23.85 0.60
N LEU A 526 -43.29 -24.54 1.49
CA LEU A 526 -43.66 -24.69 2.90
C LEU A 526 -43.72 -23.34 3.63
N LEU A 527 -42.68 -22.49 3.42
CA LEU A 527 -42.64 -21.13 3.99
C LEU A 527 -43.85 -20.26 3.49
N ALA A 528 -44.15 -20.33 2.18
CA ALA A 528 -45.27 -19.62 1.60
C ALA A 528 -46.61 -20.12 2.18
N ASN A 529 -46.78 -21.43 2.26
CA ASN A 529 -47.97 -22.04 2.84
C ASN A 529 -48.14 -21.63 4.33
N ALA A 530 -47.08 -21.59 5.11
CA ALA A 530 -47.14 -21.10 6.48
C ALA A 530 -47.50 -19.62 6.58
N LEU A 531 -46.97 -18.80 5.67
CA LEU A 531 -47.30 -17.36 5.59
C LEU A 531 -48.77 -17.12 5.24
N ASP A 532 -49.32 -17.86 4.29
CA ASP A 532 -50.75 -17.77 3.90
C ASP A 532 -51.68 -18.22 5.04
N ASN A 533 -51.23 -19.15 5.87
CA ASN A 533 -52.01 -19.70 6.99
C ASN A 533 -51.68 -19.06 8.35
N ILE A 534 -50.96 -17.95 8.42
CA ILE A 534 -50.43 -17.32 9.65
C ILE A 534 -51.52 -17.04 10.71
N TYR A 535 -52.75 -16.81 10.29
CA TYR A 535 -53.90 -16.49 11.14
C TYR A 535 -54.96 -17.59 11.15
N THR A 536 -54.65 -18.80 10.67
CA THR A 536 -55.56 -19.94 10.68
C THR A 536 -55.07 -21.03 11.61
N ASP A 537 -55.93 -21.99 11.96
CA ASP A 537 -55.58 -23.15 12.79
C ASP A 537 -54.59 -24.10 12.09
N LYS A 538 -54.48 -24.01 10.75
CA LYS A 538 -53.54 -24.81 9.96
C LYS A 538 -52.06 -24.41 10.16
N LEU A 539 -51.80 -23.23 10.74
CA LEU A 539 -50.44 -22.76 10.96
C LEU A 539 -49.56 -23.74 11.69
N ILE A 540 -50.12 -24.36 12.75
CA ILE A 540 -49.35 -25.30 13.60
C ILE A 540 -48.88 -26.49 12.76
N GLU A 541 -49.71 -27.00 11.85
CA GLU A 541 -49.39 -28.09 10.95
C GLU A 541 -48.30 -27.65 9.95
N CYS A 542 -48.47 -26.48 9.33
CA CYS A 542 -47.51 -25.93 8.40
C CYS A 542 -46.12 -25.69 9.04
N ILE A 543 -46.05 -25.21 10.28
CA ILE A 543 -44.80 -25.04 10.99
C ILE A 543 -44.14 -26.37 11.34
N LYS A 544 -44.94 -27.39 11.76
CA LYS A 544 -44.40 -28.74 11.99
C LYS A 544 -43.81 -29.31 10.68
N GLU A 545 -44.46 -29.15 9.55
CA GLU A 545 -43.91 -29.58 8.27
C GLU A 545 -42.59 -28.89 7.95
N ILE A 546 -42.44 -27.59 8.27
CA ILE A 546 -41.15 -26.88 8.11
C ILE A 546 -40.11 -27.43 9.07
N GLN A 547 -40.44 -27.71 10.34
CA GLN A 547 -39.53 -28.19 11.35
C GLN A 547 -39.11 -29.67 11.12
N GLU A 548 -39.97 -30.48 10.54
CA GLU A 548 -39.72 -31.87 10.19
C GLU A 548 -39.10 -32.05 8.83
N PHE A 549 -39.05 -30.97 8.04
CA PHE A 549 -38.44 -31.02 6.71
C PHE A 549 -36.98 -31.43 6.86
N ASP A 550 -36.58 -32.53 6.20
CA ASP A 550 -35.26 -33.15 6.30
C ASP A 550 -34.16 -32.30 5.66
N PHE A 551 -34.22 -31.04 5.94
CA PHE A 551 -33.29 -30.03 5.50
C PHE A 551 -32.80 -29.31 6.76
N LYS A 552 -31.63 -29.73 7.25
CA LYS A 552 -30.99 -29.04 8.37
C LYS A 552 -30.54 -27.65 7.92
N VAL A 553 -31.52 -26.80 7.62
CA VAL A 553 -31.25 -25.39 7.34
C VAL A 553 -30.90 -24.71 8.63
N ILE A 554 -29.62 -24.81 9.01
CA ILE A 554 -29.11 -24.13 10.18
C ILE A 554 -28.88 -22.68 9.86
N ASP A 555 -28.52 -22.38 8.62
CA ASP A 555 -28.43 -21.00 8.07
C ASP A 555 -28.65 -21.09 6.54
N GLY A 556 -29.16 -20.07 5.89
CA GLY A 556 -29.43 -20.06 4.45
C GLY A 556 -28.22 -20.30 3.53
N LYS A 557 -27.05 -20.65 4.08
CA LYS A 557 -25.78 -20.89 3.38
C LYS A 557 -25.89 -22.08 2.42
N GLU A 558 -26.65 -23.09 2.80
CA GLU A 558 -26.81 -24.32 1.99
C GLU A 558 -27.54 -24.09 0.65
N PHE A 559 -28.23 -22.96 0.53
CA PHE A 559 -28.96 -22.62 -0.68
C PHE A 559 -28.20 -21.72 -1.64
N ILE A 560 -26.97 -21.32 -1.29
CA ILE A 560 -26.20 -20.37 -2.10
C ILE A 560 -25.30 -21.13 -3.07
N GLY A 561 -25.58 -20.98 -4.35
CA GLY A 561 -24.67 -21.36 -5.42
C GLY A 561 -23.62 -20.28 -5.66
N VAL A 562 -22.38 -20.67 -5.84
CA VAL A 562 -21.26 -19.77 -6.14
C VAL A 562 -20.68 -20.13 -7.50
N SER A 563 -20.48 -19.16 -8.35
CA SER A 563 -19.68 -19.29 -9.55
C SER A 563 -18.60 -18.24 -9.59
N LYS A 564 -17.38 -18.63 -9.96
CA LYS A 564 -16.25 -17.74 -10.14
C LYS A 564 -15.79 -17.78 -11.57
N PHE A 565 -15.51 -16.63 -12.14
CA PHE A 565 -14.92 -16.52 -13.49
C PHE A 565 -14.07 -15.26 -13.60
N VAL A 566 -13.19 -15.27 -14.57
CA VAL A 566 -12.41 -14.09 -14.95
C VAL A 566 -13.12 -13.38 -16.09
N GLY A 567 -13.23 -12.08 -16.04
CA GLY A 567 -13.90 -11.28 -17.05
C GLY A 567 -13.31 -9.87 -17.21
N ASP A 568 -13.74 -9.20 -18.28
CA ASP A 568 -13.41 -7.80 -18.54
C ASP A 568 -14.26 -6.85 -17.67
N GLU A 569 -14.10 -5.54 -17.86
CA GLU A 569 -14.87 -4.51 -17.14
C GLU A 569 -16.38 -4.67 -17.28
N ASN A 570 -16.85 -5.19 -18.41
CA ASN A 570 -18.24 -5.36 -18.76
C ASN A 570 -18.84 -6.70 -18.25
N GLY A 571 -18.01 -7.55 -17.66
CA GLY A 571 -18.43 -8.86 -17.16
C GLY A 571 -18.44 -9.96 -18.22
N ASN A 572 -17.87 -9.73 -19.40
CA ASN A 572 -17.70 -10.78 -20.40
C ASN A 572 -16.62 -11.75 -19.96
N ILE A 573 -16.88 -13.05 -20.09
CA ILE A 573 -15.94 -14.09 -19.68
C ILE A 573 -14.66 -14.00 -20.51
N TYR A 574 -13.52 -13.92 -19.81
CA TYR A 574 -12.19 -13.87 -20.40
C TYR A 574 -11.36 -15.08 -19.98
N LYS A 575 -10.65 -15.70 -20.93
CA LYS A 575 -9.73 -16.79 -20.68
C LYS A 575 -8.30 -16.33 -20.92
N PRO A 576 -7.55 -15.99 -19.86
CA PRO A 576 -6.17 -15.53 -20.02
C PRO A 576 -5.24 -16.61 -20.53
N SER A 577 -4.30 -16.25 -21.39
CA SER A 577 -3.17 -17.07 -21.81
C SER A 577 -2.20 -17.29 -20.63
N GLN A 578 -1.21 -18.18 -20.79
CA GLN A 578 -0.22 -18.45 -19.75
C GLN A 578 0.55 -17.20 -19.29
N GLY A 579 0.99 -16.36 -20.24
CA GLY A 579 1.66 -15.09 -19.91
C GLY A 579 0.75 -14.11 -19.18
N GLU A 580 -0.51 -14.02 -19.60
CA GLU A 580 -1.50 -13.13 -18.97
C GLU A 580 -1.88 -13.61 -17.55
N LYS A 581 -1.95 -14.93 -17.31
CA LYS A 581 -2.12 -15.47 -15.95
C LYS A 581 -0.96 -15.03 -15.05
N SER A 582 0.28 -15.10 -15.56
CA SER A 582 1.47 -14.64 -14.83
C SER A 582 1.39 -13.13 -14.51
N MET A 583 1.01 -12.32 -15.51
CA MET A 583 0.83 -10.86 -15.33
C MET A 583 -0.21 -10.55 -14.26
N LEU A 584 -1.39 -11.17 -14.34
CA LEU A 584 -2.49 -10.93 -13.41
C LEU A 584 -2.13 -11.38 -12.00
N LEU A 585 -1.55 -12.57 -11.85
CA LEU A 585 -1.17 -13.11 -10.55
C LEU A 585 -0.08 -12.26 -9.88
N LEU A 586 0.97 -11.90 -10.65
CA LEU A 586 2.05 -11.06 -10.14
C LEU A 586 1.56 -9.66 -9.77
N ASN A 587 0.72 -9.03 -10.60
CA ASN A 587 0.10 -7.74 -10.28
C ASN A 587 -0.74 -7.83 -9.01
N MET A 588 -1.54 -8.87 -8.84
CA MET A 588 -2.34 -9.07 -7.64
C MET A 588 -1.44 -9.18 -6.39
N ARG A 589 -0.33 -9.93 -6.49
CA ARG A 589 0.63 -10.09 -5.39
C ARG A 589 1.35 -8.78 -5.05
N LEU A 590 1.82 -8.05 -6.06
CA LEU A 590 2.53 -6.80 -5.86
C LEU A 590 1.62 -5.66 -5.37
N ASN A 591 0.33 -5.67 -5.72
CA ASN A 591 -0.65 -4.69 -5.23
C ASN A 591 -1.21 -5.01 -3.84
N SER A 592 -0.95 -6.20 -3.30
CA SER A 592 -1.36 -6.55 -1.94
C SER A 592 -0.39 -5.93 -0.93
N GLU A 593 -0.90 -5.40 0.17
CA GLU A 593 -0.07 -4.77 1.20
C GLU A 593 0.66 -5.80 2.06
N SER A 594 1.98 -5.70 2.11
CA SER A 594 2.83 -6.49 3.00
C SER A 594 4.11 -5.72 3.35
N ASP A 595 4.81 -6.17 4.38
CA ASP A 595 6.14 -5.66 4.71
C ASP A 595 7.26 -6.45 4.02
N ASN A 596 6.96 -7.68 3.57
CA ASN A 596 7.93 -8.57 2.96
C ASN A 596 7.33 -9.24 1.73
N TYR A 597 8.10 -9.26 0.64
CA TYR A 597 7.75 -9.90 -0.63
C TYR A 597 8.84 -10.89 -1.00
N ILE A 598 8.45 -12.11 -1.35
CA ILE A 598 9.34 -13.18 -1.80
C ILE A 598 8.89 -13.59 -3.21
N LEU A 599 9.77 -13.40 -4.18
CA LEU A 599 9.47 -13.63 -5.59
C LEU A 599 10.47 -14.61 -6.19
N ASP A 600 10.01 -15.71 -6.73
CA ASP A 600 10.83 -16.71 -7.43
C ASP A 600 10.52 -16.70 -8.91
N GLU A 601 11.50 -16.35 -9.73
CA GLU A 601 11.39 -16.23 -11.19
C GLU A 601 10.14 -15.44 -11.65
N PRO A 602 9.95 -14.20 -11.16
CA PRO A 602 8.75 -13.40 -11.51
C PRO A 602 8.67 -13.09 -13.00
N GLU A 603 9.78 -13.20 -13.73
CA GLU A 603 9.87 -13.03 -15.16
C GLU A 603 9.32 -14.19 -15.99
N LEU A 604 9.04 -15.33 -15.37
CA LEU A 604 8.68 -16.55 -16.10
C LEU A 604 7.39 -16.36 -16.91
N SER A 605 7.50 -16.53 -18.24
CA SER A 605 6.44 -16.31 -19.24
C SER A 605 6.01 -14.83 -19.43
N LEU A 606 6.83 -13.87 -18.99
CA LEU A 606 6.62 -12.45 -19.23
C LEU A 606 7.55 -11.93 -20.34
N GLY A 607 7.05 -10.98 -21.12
CA GLY A 607 7.88 -10.28 -22.11
C GLY A 607 8.83 -9.27 -21.46
N ASN A 608 10.05 -9.13 -21.98
CA ASN A 608 11.06 -8.21 -21.45
C ASN A 608 10.59 -6.75 -21.34
N GLN A 609 9.77 -6.29 -22.29
CA GLN A 609 9.21 -4.95 -22.24
C GLN A 609 8.27 -4.77 -21.04
N TYR A 610 7.39 -5.73 -20.79
CA TYR A 610 6.49 -5.70 -19.61
C TYR A 610 7.27 -5.72 -18.29
N ILE A 611 8.32 -6.53 -18.23
CA ILE A 611 9.21 -6.57 -17.05
C ILE A 611 9.84 -5.18 -16.84
N SER A 612 10.37 -4.59 -17.90
CA SER A 612 11.05 -3.29 -17.89
C SER A 612 10.15 -2.12 -17.52
N ASP A 613 8.95 -2.08 -18.12
CA ASP A 613 8.06 -0.90 -18.06
C ASP A 613 7.04 -0.97 -16.93
N VAL A 614 6.72 -2.17 -16.43
CA VAL A 614 5.70 -2.36 -15.40
C VAL A 614 6.31 -2.96 -14.12
N ILE A 615 6.98 -4.09 -14.20
CA ILE A 615 7.41 -4.84 -13.01
C ILE A 615 8.55 -4.13 -12.28
N VAL A 616 9.59 -3.72 -12.99
CA VAL A 616 10.75 -3.05 -12.37
C VAL A 616 10.35 -1.74 -11.67
N PRO A 617 9.58 -0.82 -12.28
CA PRO A 617 9.10 0.37 -11.58
C PRO A 617 8.24 0.05 -10.35
N HIS A 618 7.40 -0.99 -10.41
CA HIS A 618 6.57 -1.41 -9.28
C HIS A 618 7.43 -1.93 -8.12
N LEU A 619 8.42 -2.76 -8.39
CA LEU A 619 9.38 -3.24 -7.37
C LEU A 619 10.12 -2.08 -6.72
N ILE A 620 10.59 -1.10 -7.51
CA ILE A 620 11.25 0.10 -7.00
C ILE A 620 10.30 0.91 -6.09
N ASN A 621 9.04 1.07 -6.47
CA ASN A 621 8.05 1.78 -5.65
C ASN A 621 7.80 1.08 -4.30
N ILE A 622 7.68 -0.24 -4.29
CA ILE A 622 7.57 -1.03 -3.06
C ILE A 622 8.81 -0.85 -2.17
N ALA A 623 10.01 -0.91 -2.75
CA ALA A 623 11.26 -0.70 -2.03
C ALA A 623 11.38 0.72 -1.45
N ASN A 624 10.93 1.74 -2.21
CA ASN A 624 10.90 3.14 -1.76
C ASN A 624 9.93 3.34 -0.57
N ALA A 625 8.90 2.51 -0.46
CA ALA A 625 8.02 2.44 0.71
C ALA A 625 8.65 1.71 1.92
N ASN A 626 9.97 1.46 1.89
CA ASN A 626 10.73 0.79 2.96
C ASN A 626 10.26 -0.65 3.26
N LYS A 627 9.76 -1.35 2.22
CA LYS A 627 9.39 -2.76 2.28
C LYS A 627 10.57 -3.64 1.85
N ARG A 628 10.59 -4.90 2.33
CA ARG A 628 11.62 -5.87 1.95
C ARG A 628 11.15 -6.70 0.77
N ILE A 629 11.97 -6.77 -0.26
CA ILE A 629 11.74 -7.62 -1.42
C ILE A 629 12.94 -8.56 -1.59
N VAL A 630 12.67 -9.85 -1.70
CA VAL A 630 13.69 -10.87 -1.97
C VAL A 630 13.31 -11.60 -3.25
N ILE A 631 14.14 -11.50 -4.28
CA ILE A 631 13.85 -11.97 -5.63
C ILE A 631 14.92 -12.97 -6.07
N ALA A 632 14.53 -14.18 -6.45
CA ALA A 632 15.40 -15.05 -7.24
C ALA A 632 15.06 -14.87 -8.72
N THR A 633 16.05 -14.53 -9.54
CA THR A 633 15.85 -14.23 -10.96
C THR A 633 17.03 -14.61 -11.82
N HIS A 634 16.74 -14.89 -13.09
CA HIS A 634 17.71 -15.03 -14.17
C HIS A 634 17.62 -13.88 -15.21
N ASN A 635 16.78 -12.88 -14.96
CA ASN A 635 16.53 -11.76 -15.86
C ASN A 635 17.35 -10.53 -15.47
N ALA A 636 18.21 -10.07 -16.40
CA ALA A 636 19.04 -8.90 -16.19
C ALA A 636 18.24 -7.62 -15.95
N ASN A 637 17.06 -7.46 -16.57
CA ASN A 637 16.22 -6.29 -16.31
C ASN A 637 15.76 -6.20 -14.85
N ILE A 638 15.55 -7.34 -14.19
CA ILE A 638 15.23 -7.35 -12.76
C ILE A 638 16.52 -7.20 -11.94
N ALA A 639 17.50 -8.07 -12.16
CA ALA A 639 18.69 -8.16 -11.31
C ALA A 639 19.57 -6.90 -11.35
N VAL A 640 19.65 -6.23 -12.53
CA VAL A 640 20.52 -5.07 -12.72
C VAL A 640 19.78 -3.75 -12.59
N ARG A 641 18.66 -3.57 -13.30
CA ARG A 641 17.95 -2.28 -13.35
C ARG A 641 17.25 -1.89 -12.06
N THR A 642 16.96 -2.84 -11.16
CA THR A 642 16.42 -2.54 -9.83
C THR A 642 17.46 -1.94 -8.90
N LEU A 643 18.75 -2.00 -9.25
CA LEU A 643 19.87 -1.54 -8.43
C LEU A 643 19.76 -2.08 -6.99
N PRO A 644 19.89 -3.39 -6.76
CA PRO A 644 19.63 -4.01 -5.48
C PRO A 644 20.61 -3.55 -4.39
N TYR A 645 20.10 -3.39 -3.17
CA TYR A 645 20.95 -3.12 -1.99
C TYR A 645 21.82 -4.33 -1.61
N LEU A 646 21.32 -5.52 -1.90
CA LEU A 646 22.06 -6.77 -1.73
C LEU A 646 21.86 -7.67 -2.94
N SER A 647 22.97 -8.17 -3.45
CA SER A 647 23.04 -9.27 -4.40
C SER A 647 23.62 -10.49 -3.70
N ILE A 648 22.90 -11.61 -3.74
CA ILE A 648 23.33 -12.91 -3.24
C ILE A 648 23.64 -13.76 -4.47
N PHE A 649 24.93 -13.95 -4.74
CA PHE A 649 25.39 -14.73 -5.89
C PHE A 649 25.69 -16.16 -5.46
N ARG A 650 25.11 -17.11 -6.16
CA ARG A 650 25.31 -18.56 -5.92
C ARG A 650 26.09 -19.17 -7.07
N LYS A 651 27.29 -19.70 -6.77
CA LYS A 651 28.18 -20.33 -7.74
C LYS A 651 28.43 -21.78 -7.35
N HIS A 652 28.48 -22.63 -8.36
CA HIS A 652 28.85 -24.05 -8.20
C HIS A 652 30.14 -24.34 -8.96
N ASN A 653 31.22 -24.64 -8.21
CA ASN A 653 32.51 -24.99 -8.78
C ASN A 653 33.01 -26.32 -8.18
N ASN A 654 33.26 -27.32 -9.02
CA ASN A 654 33.89 -28.59 -8.64
C ASN A 654 33.22 -29.30 -7.43
N GLY A 655 31.88 -29.26 -7.35
CA GLY A 655 31.16 -29.86 -6.23
C GLY A 655 30.98 -28.98 -5.01
N VAL A 656 31.57 -27.77 -5.00
CA VAL A 656 31.47 -26.82 -3.90
C VAL A 656 30.48 -25.71 -4.27
N TYR A 657 29.56 -25.40 -3.36
CA TYR A 657 28.57 -24.34 -3.51
C TYR A 657 28.98 -23.13 -2.67
N ASN A 658 29.37 -22.04 -3.34
CA ASN A 658 29.78 -20.80 -2.70
C ASN A 658 28.65 -19.78 -2.73
N THR A 659 28.64 -18.94 -1.70
CA THR A 659 27.67 -17.82 -1.56
C THR A 659 28.44 -16.53 -1.42
N TYR A 660 28.28 -15.65 -2.40
CA TYR A 660 28.89 -14.34 -2.42
C TYR A 660 27.84 -13.25 -2.14
N LEU A 661 28.20 -12.26 -1.36
CA LEU A 661 27.35 -11.14 -0.98
C LEU A 661 27.96 -9.83 -1.49
N GLY A 662 27.17 -8.99 -2.13
CA GLY A 662 27.65 -7.71 -2.63
C GLY A 662 26.54 -6.87 -3.25
N ASN A 663 26.91 -5.90 -4.04
CA ASN A 663 25.96 -5.03 -4.72
C ASN A 663 26.63 -4.29 -5.91
N PRO A 664 25.84 -3.68 -6.84
CA PRO A 664 26.39 -2.95 -7.97
C PRO A 664 27.14 -1.65 -7.60
N PHE A 665 26.96 -1.14 -6.38
CA PHE A 665 27.56 0.14 -5.95
C PHE A 665 29.01 0.01 -5.52
N THR A 666 29.43 -1.18 -5.07
CA THR A 666 30.84 -1.51 -4.78
C THR A 666 31.48 -2.33 -5.89
N ASN A 667 30.69 -2.82 -6.84
CA ASN A 667 31.10 -3.77 -7.88
C ASN A 667 31.82 -5.02 -7.33
N LYS A 668 31.57 -5.39 -6.07
CA LYS A 668 32.19 -6.52 -5.39
C LYS A 668 31.18 -7.54 -4.95
N LEU A 669 31.59 -8.80 -5.01
CA LEU A 669 30.92 -9.96 -4.47
C LEU A 669 31.91 -10.66 -3.53
N ILE A 670 31.64 -10.65 -2.24
CA ILE A 670 32.51 -11.18 -1.21
C ILE A 670 31.96 -12.52 -0.73
N GLU A 671 32.79 -13.57 -0.79
CA GLU A 671 32.41 -14.88 -0.31
C GLU A 671 32.13 -14.85 1.20
N ASN A 672 31.10 -15.57 1.62
CA ASN A 672 30.60 -15.49 3.00
C ASN A 672 31.59 -16.14 4.02
N LEU A 673 32.33 -17.18 3.64
CA LEU A 673 33.22 -17.96 4.50
C LEU A 673 34.68 -17.53 4.35
N ASP A 674 35.23 -17.64 3.15
CA ASP A 674 36.67 -17.44 2.88
C ASP A 674 37.05 -16.00 2.54
N LYS A 675 36.04 -15.12 2.35
CA LYS A 675 36.22 -13.71 2.00
C LYS A 675 36.89 -13.46 0.65
N SER A 676 36.93 -14.45 -0.24
CA SER A 676 37.37 -14.21 -1.62
C SER A 676 36.42 -13.22 -2.32
N GLU A 677 37.01 -12.40 -3.20
CA GLU A 677 36.28 -11.35 -3.93
C GLU A 677 36.13 -11.74 -5.40
N LEU A 678 34.93 -11.44 -5.95
CA LEU A 678 34.59 -11.51 -7.37
C LEU A 678 34.06 -10.15 -7.82
N ASP A 679 34.16 -9.88 -9.13
CA ASP A 679 33.59 -8.68 -9.73
C ASP A 679 32.09 -8.87 -9.97
N TRP A 680 31.26 -7.98 -9.41
CA TRP A 680 29.80 -8.07 -9.53
C TRP A 680 29.32 -7.91 -10.97
N LYS A 681 29.94 -6.97 -11.72
CA LYS A 681 29.59 -6.70 -13.12
C LYS A 681 29.92 -7.90 -14.01
N GLU A 682 31.12 -8.47 -13.85
CA GLU A 682 31.57 -9.64 -14.61
C GLU A 682 30.66 -10.84 -14.37
N GLU A 683 30.38 -11.20 -13.12
CA GLU A 683 29.54 -12.34 -12.80
C GLU A 683 28.07 -12.11 -13.21
N SER A 684 27.58 -10.87 -13.12
CA SER A 684 26.24 -10.52 -13.62
C SER A 684 26.13 -10.65 -15.13
N LEU A 685 27.14 -10.20 -15.89
CA LEU A 685 27.20 -10.38 -17.34
C LEU A 685 27.23 -11.85 -17.72
N ASN A 686 28.03 -12.65 -17.04
CA ASN A 686 28.18 -14.08 -17.33
C ASN A 686 26.87 -14.86 -17.10
N ILE A 687 26.19 -14.61 -15.99
CA ILE A 687 25.01 -15.40 -15.60
C ILE A 687 23.70 -14.87 -16.25
N LEU A 688 23.55 -13.55 -16.35
CA LEU A 688 22.28 -12.94 -16.75
C LEU A 688 22.23 -12.58 -18.24
N GLU A 689 23.40 -12.33 -18.86
CA GLU A 689 23.48 -11.86 -20.24
C GLU A 689 24.18 -12.86 -21.18
N GLY A 690 24.68 -13.97 -20.67
CA GLY A 690 25.38 -15.00 -21.44
C GLY A 690 26.84 -14.68 -21.74
N GLY A 691 27.44 -13.76 -20.99
CA GLY A 691 28.84 -13.35 -21.09
C GLY A 691 29.06 -12.05 -21.88
N GLU A 692 30.27 -11.53 -21.77
CA GLU A 692 30.66 -10.23 -22.38
C GLU A 692 30.61 -10.30 -23.92
N GLU A 693 31.00 -11.44 -24.51
CA GLU A 693 30.94 -11.64 -25.96
C GLU A 693 29.50 -11.58 -26.48
N ALA A 694 28.59 -12.34 -25.86
CA ALA A 694 27.17 -12.36 -26.28
C ALA A 694 26.48 -11.00 -26.07
N PHE A 695 26.86 -10.27 -25.01
CA PHE A 695 26.37 -8.91 -24.77
C PHE A 695 26.92 -7.95 -25.82
N GLY A 696 28.23 -8.03 -26.13
CA GLY A 696 28.89 -7.21 -27.14
C GLY A 696 28.35 -7.44 -28.56
N GLU A 697 28.12 -8.70 -28.95
CA GLU A 697 27.49 -9.07 -30.22
C GLU A 697 26.08 -8.50 -30.37
N ARG A 698 25.25 -8.59 -29.31
CA ARG A 698 23.91 -7.99 -29.31
C ARG A 698 23.97 -6.48 -29.44
N SER A 699 24.85 -5.80 -28.69
CA SER A 699 25.05 -4.35 -28.78
C SER A 699 25.47 -3.95 -30.20
N TYR A 700 26.43 -4.66 -30.80
CA TYR A 700 26.88 -4.41 -32.18
C TYR A 700 25.78 -4.56 -33.21
N ILE A 701 24.95 -5.61 -33.09
CA ILE A 701 23.81 -5.85 -33.99
C ILE A 701 22.78 -4.72 -33.91
N TYR A 702 22.47 -4.27 -32.68
CA TYR A 702 21.51 -3.17 -32.49
C TYR A 702 22.05 -1.81 -32.94
N ASP A 703 23.33 -1.54 -32.74
CA ASP A 703 23.96 -0.30 -33.15
C ASP A 703 24.15 -0.22 -34.70
N ALA A 704 24.35 -1.38 -35.35
CA ALA A 704 24.46 -1.45 -36.82
C ALA A 704 23.14 -1.13 -37.56
N GLY A 705 22.00 -1.24 -36.89
CA GLY A 705 20.68 -0.89 -37.43
C GLY A 705 20.31 0.59 -37.30
N THR A 706 21.11 1.39 -36.60
CA THR A 706 20.84 2.82 -36.30
C THR A 706 21.73 3.82 -37.08
N ARG A 707 22.54 3.34 -38.03
CA ARG A 707 23.35 4.20 -38.96
C ARG A 707 22.70 4.38 -40.31
#